data_91a91e0abc02c37a974f9339b4d50c69
#
_entry.id   91a91e0abc02c37a974f9339b4d50c69
#
_cell.length_a   1.000
_cell.length_b   1.000
_cell.length_c   1.000
_cell.angle_alpha   90.00
_cell.angle_beta   90.00
_cell.angle_gamma   90.00
#
_symmetry.space_group_name_H-M   'P 1'
#
loop_
_entity.id
_entity.type
_entity.pdbx_description
1 polymer ?
#
loop_
_entity_poly.entity_id
_entity_poly.type
_entity_poly.pdbx_seq_one_letter_code
_entity_poly.pdbx_strand_id
1 'polypeptide(L)'
;LGIVVADISNSFFGDICRNIENLSSQEGYLSLFGSSDDNPEKMCQIVRKFISSGVDGLIVAPCAHTEKEISKIAKNSVPVVLIDRDLPLAQGVGRVMLDNESAGRQATRHLIENGYKKIEMVRYRTDIPTILQRFSGYRHEMEDNALGMYVRDNVVNAETIREEVTDVITDARERGTEALIFPSNMLTVEGIAAIVDLGYKIPDDIAVVGFDQEDHAGVYNPKLSYVYQPTRLVAKHSFEMLHSMITGEEEPKFKMLDPKFVTGLSSSSPRGRRTDSILLCGSSFDNLGGWISDSQFMDQMGSSCLLAHGLGVPVSDASTSFRVEVDGDYNIFVRTRNWTAAWSDKPTPGIFSVSVDGQIIDCVFGGGSSEWHWQHGGKLHLERGGHCLSVHDLTGFDGRFDSILLTLGHGAPVEDIASLRNQLLGLPVLPEDRGSFDFVVVGGGVSGMCAALSAARLGLKVALVQDRKILGGNNSSEVRVGLGGRINIGPYPSLGYLLNEFAPSRKGNARPAEIYEDEKKMDIILREKNISLFMGYRVTDVDKKDSDRIRSVVATNVDDYRRIRISGHYFADCTGDAFLASLAGAECVMGRESKSKYGEPSAPDIADGVTLGASVQWYSEEIGNETAFPDIDWGLDINEESAQRVRRGQWYWEVGMNDDQIRDCEKIRDYGMYVAYSNWAYLKNRSPFKEEYAHSELKWLSYYAGKRESRRIMGEFVLTENDLRNFVMYDDGCVATSWYIDNHEPDPDNARRYRDPWLSRGCLTPLGFYPLPFRCLYSKDVKNLFMAGRNISVSHIALGTTRVMRTCAMMGEVVGMACAVCLEFGVDPHEIYLKHFDRLRELMNKGTGDPNRPYTQIYTL
;
A
#
# COMPACT_ATOMS: atom_id res chain seq x y z
N LEU A 1 -35.91 -0.56 -4.79
CA LEU A 1 -35.32 0.58 -5.49
C LEU A 1 -35.46 0.40 -7.00
N GLY A 2 -35.61 1.52 -7.75
CA GLY A 2 -35.58 1.52 -9.22
C GLY A 2 -34.27 2.05 -9.77
N ILE A 3 -33.58 1.26 -10.61
CA ILE A 3 -32.34 1.65 -11.23
C ILE A 3 -32.53 1.69 -12.75
N VAL A 4 -32.37 2.87 -13.36
CA VAL A 4 -32.50 3.07 -14.80
C VAL A 4 -31.20 3.52 -15.38
N VAL A 5 -30.64 2.70 -16.28
CA VAL A 5 -29.36 2.96 -16.95
C VAL A 5 -29.55 3.14 -18.45
N ALA A 6 -28.57 3.68 -19.14
CA ALA A 6 -28.64 3.91 -20.56
C ALA A 6 -28.68 2.58 -21.33
N ASP A 7 -27.76 1.67 -21.02
CA ASP A 7 -27.67 0.36 -21.66
C ASP A 7 -27.09 -0.66 -20.67
N ILE A 8 -27.91 -1.64 -20.27
CA ILE A 8 -27.49 -2.66 -19.29
C ILE A 8 -26.48 -3.67 -19.89
N SER A 9 -26.39 -3.75 -21.20
CA SER A 9 -25.38 -4.60 -21.87
C SER A 9 -23.97 -3.99 -21.84
N ASN A 10 -23.88 -2.68 -21.60
CA ASN A 10 -22.61 -2.00 -21.39
C ASN A 10 -22.05 -2.35 -20.01
N SER A 11 -20.85 -2.92 -19.99
CA SER A 11 -20.17 -3.38 -18.77
C SER A 11 -20.07 -2.30 -17.68
N PHE A 12 -19.88 -1.03 -18.06
CA PHE A 12 -19.87 0.11 -17.13
C PHE A 12 -21.17 0.21 -16.32
N PHE A 13 -22.33 0.14 -16.99
CA PHE A 13 -23.62 0.19 -16.31
C PHE A 13 -23.94 -1.15 -15.62
N GLY A 14 -23.54 -2.28 -16.22
CA GLY A 14 -23.68 -3.60 -15.61
C GLY A 14 -23.02 -3.68 -14.24
N ASP A 15 -21.79 -3.18 -14.13
CA ASP A 15 -21.03 -3.11 -12.87
C ASP A 15 -21.68 -2.19 -11.84
N ILE A 16 -22.14 -1.02 -12.26
CA ILE A 16 -22.85 -0.11 -11.37
C ILE A 16 -24.11 -0.78 -10.81
N CYS A 17 -24.93 -1.39 -11.69
CA CYS A 17 -26.12 -2.12 -11.29
C CYS A 17 -25.82 -3.23 -10.29
N ARG A 18 -24.79 -4.05 -10.54
CA ARG A 18 -24.37 -5.15 -9.66
C ARG A 18 -23.92 -4.65 -8.29
N ASN A 19 -23.15 -3.58 -8.26
CA ASN A 19 -22.70 -3.02 -6.98
C ASN A 19 -23.85 -2.36 -6.20
N ILE A 20 -24.80 -1.69 -6.86
CA ILE A 20 -26.00 -1.16 -6.21
C ILE A 20 -26.86 -2.30 -5.65
N GLU A 21 -27.06 -3.39 -6.41
CA GLU A 21 -27.81 -4.57 -5.96
C GLU A 21 -27.22 -5.14 -4.66
N ASN A 22 -25.88 -5.31 -4.62
CA ASN A 22 -25.21 -5.82 -3.44
C ASN A 22 -25.41 -4.91 -2.22
N LEU A 23 -25.29 -3.58 -2.40
CA LEU A 23 -25.45 -2.60 -1.31
C LEU A 23 -26.93 -2.53 -0.85
N SER A 24 -27.86 -2.48 -1.79
CA SER A 24 -29.29 -2.40 -1.48
C SER A 24 -29.81 -3.65 -0.77
N SER A 25 -29.31 -4.83 -1.16
CA SER A 25 -29.67 -6.10 -0.51
C SER A 25 -29.20 -6.18 0.95
N GLN A 26 -28.06 -5.59 1.28
CA GLN A 26 -27.56 -5.52 2.66
C GLN A 26 -28.45 -4.67 3.57
N GLU A 27 -29.10 -3.64 3.00
CA GLU A 27 -30.04 -2.77 3.71
C GLU A 27 -31.53 -3.20 3.55
N GLY A 28 -31.77 -4.41 3.00
CA GLY A 28 -33.10 -5.01 2.89
C GLY A 28 -33.95 -4.50 1.73
N TYR A 29 -33.38 -3.79 0.75
CA TYR A 29 -34.09 -3.37 -0.45
C TYR A 29 -33.99 -4.39 -1.59
N LEU A 30 -35.03 -4.50 -2.40
CA LEU A 30 -35.00 -5.16 -3.70
C LEU A 30 -34.74 -4.13 -4.81
N SER A 31 -33.93 -4.51 -5.79
CA SER A 31 -33.59 -3.65 -6.93
C SER A 31 -34.32 -4.08 -8.20
N LEU A 32 -34.95 -3.11 -8.87
CA LEU A 32 -35.55 -3.25 -10.20
C LEU A 32 -34.69 -2.53 -11.22
N PHE A 33 -34.33 -3.19 -12.30
CA PHE A 33 -33.46 -2.65 -13.34
C PHE A 33 -34.21 -2.37 -14.64
N GLY A 34 -33.85 -1.27 -15.31
CA GLY A 34 -34.40 -0.90 -16.62
C GLY A 34 -33.34 -0.27 -17.52
N SER A 35 -33.32 -0.67 -18.80
CA SER A 35 -32.48 -0.09 -19.85
C SER A 35 -33.28 0.89 -20.69
N SER A 36 -32.83 2.15 -20.78
CA SER A 36 -33.50 3.19 -21.55
C SER A 36 -33.10 3.18 -23.03
N ASP A 37 -32.00 2.55 -23.39
CA ASP A 37 -31.36 2.55 -24.72
C ASP A 37 -31.17 3.98 -25.26
N ASP A 38 -30.81 4.91 -24.36
CA ASP A 38 -30.70 6.35 -24.61
C ASP A 38 -31.98 7.00 -25.21
N ASN A 39 -33.11 6.35 -25.07
CA ASN A 39 -34.40 6.86 -25.54
C ASN A 39 -35.16 7.57 -24.40
N PRO A 40 -35.41 8.90 -24.49
CA PRO A 40 -36.06 9.67 -23.44
C PRO A 40 -37.48 9.17 -23.12
N GLU A 41 -38.27 8.76 -24.15
CA GLU A 41 -39.61 8.25 -23.96
C GLU A 41 -39.60 6.91 -23.22
N LYS A 42 -38.74 6.00 -23.63
CA LYS A 42 -38.55 4.70 -22.98
C LYS A 42 -38.11 4.87 -21.53
N MET A 43 -37.14 5.76 -21.25
CA MET A 43 -36.73 6.09 -19.89
C MET A 43 -37.93 6.54 -19.04
N CYS A 44 -38.71 7.53 -19.52
CA CYS A 44 -39.85 8.03 -18.80
C CYS A 44 -40.89 6.94 -18.55
N GLN A 45 -41.14 6.03 -19.50
CA GLN A 45 -42.06 4.89 -19.33
C GLN A 45 -41.58 3.94 -18.23
N ILE A 46 -40.26 3.58 -18.20
CA ILE A 46 -39.66 2.72 -17.18
C ILE A 46 -39.80 3.35 -15.81
N VAL A 47 -39.40 4.62 -15.67
CA VAL A 47 -39.51 5.36 -14.40
C VAL A 47 -40.95 5.39 -13.87
N ARG A 48 -41.94 5.69 -14.72
CA ARG A 48 -43.34 5.67 -14.31
C ARG A 48 -43.82 4.29 -13.88
N LYS A 49 -43.37 3.22 -14.54
CA LYS A 49 -43.65 1.83 -14.14
C LYS A 49 -43.08 1.50 -12.78
N PHE A 50 -41.81 1.89 -12.53
CA PHE A 50 -41.21 1.68 -11.23
C PHE A 50 -41.94 2.40 -10.11
N ILE A 51 -42.32 3.66 -10.32
CA ILE A 51 -43.12 4.42 -9.36
C ILE A 51 -44.46 3.72 -9.11
N SER A 52 -45.16 3.26 -10.17
CA SER A 52 -46.45 2.55 -10.02
C SER A 52 -46.28 1.18 -9.34
N SER A 53 -45.10 0.62 -9.34
CA SER A 53 -44.75 -0.61 -8.61
C SER A 53 -44.33 -0.35 -7.15
N GLY A 54 -44.34 0.91 -6.70
CA GLY A 54 -44.12 1.27 -5.30
C GLY A 54 -42.63 1.29 -4.90
N VAL A 55 -41.70 1.70 -5.79
CA VAL A 55 -40.30 1.88 -5.41
C VAL A 55 -40.13 3.04 -4.45
N ASP A 56 -39.28 2.87 -3.45
CA ASP A 56 -38.99 3.88 -2.43
C ASP A 56 -38.07 5.00 -2.96
N GLY A 57 -37.32 4.74 -4.02
CA GLY A 57 -36.38 5.70 -4.63
C GLY A 57 -35.83 5.23 -5.97
N LEU A 58 -35.21 6.17 -6.69
CA LEU A 58 -34.71 5.96 -8.06
C LEU A 58 -33.23 6.37 -8.18
N ILE A 59 -32.42 5.54 -8.84
CA ILE A 59 -31.10 5.90 -9.36
C ILE A 59 -31.21 5.89 -10.88
N VAL A 60 -30.88 7.01 -11.53
CA VAL A 60 -31.13 7.19 -12.97
C VAL A 60 -29.91 7.73 -13.68
N ALA A 61 -29.47 7.05 -14.74
CA ALA A 61 -28.60 7.63 -15.76
C ALA A 61 -29.52 8.30 -16.81
N PRO A 62 -29.69 9.64 -16.79
CA PRO A 62 -30.76 10.28 -17.52
C PRO A 62 -30.46 10.42 -19.01
N CYS A 63 -31.54 10.46 -19.81
CA CYS A 63 -31.48 10.89 -21.19
C CYS A 63 -31.63 12.43 -21.28
N ALA A 64 -31.06 13.02 -22.32
CA ALA A 64 -31.23 14.45 -22.60
C ALA A 64 -32.71 14.85 -22.68
N HIS A 65 -33.03 16.09 -22.32
CA HIS A 65 -34.38 16.71 -22.38
C HIS A 65 -35.41 16.06 -21.46
N THR A 66 -35.01 15.37 -20.39
CA THR A 66 -35.94 14.74 -19.43
C THR A 66 -36.06 15.50 -18.10
N GLU A 67 -35.48 16.70 -17.98
CA GLU A 67 -35.41 17.51 -16.74
C GLU A 67 -36.75 17.77 -16.10
N LYS A 68 -37.78 18.07 -16.93
CA LYS A 68 -39.16 18.37 -16.44
C LYS A 68 -39.80 17.16 -15.78
N GLU A 69 -39.66 15.99 -16.39
CA GLU A 69 -40.22 14.74 -15.86
C GLU A 69 -39.53 14.34 -14.57
N ILE A 70 -38.18 14.32 -14.57
CA ILE A 70 -37.40 13.99 -13.39
C ILE A 70 -37.67 14.95 -12.23
N SER A 71 -37.70 16.28 -12.49
CA SER A 71 -38.08 17.28 -11.47
C SER A 71 -39.49 17.12 -10.91
N LYS A 72 -40.43 16.70 -11.75
CA LYS A 72 -41.82 16.43 -11.32
C LYS A 72 -41.88 15.21 -10.37
N ILE A 73 -41.08 14.16 -10.66
CA ILE A 73 -40.99 12.96 -9.83
C ILE A 73 -40.36 13.28 -8.48
N ALA A 74 -39.27 13.99 -8.47
CA ALA A 74 -38.57 14.38 -7.24
C ALA A 74 -39.46 15.26 -6.33
N LYS A 75 -40.24 16.16 -6.92
CA LYS A 75 -41.20 17.00 -6.17
C LYS A 75 -42.38 16.21 -5.59
N ASN A 76 -42.73 15.06 -6.14
CA ASN A 76 -43.82 14.20 -5.67
C ASN A 76 -43.34 13.18 -4.61
N SER A 77 -42.31 13.49 -3.90
CA SER A 77 -41.77 12.71 -2.76
C SER A 77 -41.15 11.35 -3.10
N VAL A 78 -40.73 11.11 -4.33
CA VAL A 78 -39.88 9.96 -4.69
C VAL A 78 -38.46 10.45 -4.85
N PRO A 79 -37.54 10.11 -3.93
CA PRO A 79 -36.12 10.47 -4.03
C PRO A 79 -35.50 9.99 -5.32
N VAL A 80 -34.71 10.87 -5.97
CA VAL A 80 -34.04 10.58 -7.23
C VAL A 80 -32.57 10.97 -7.14
N VAL A 81 -31.68 10.07 -7.49
CA VAL A 81 -30.23 10.33 -7.64
C VAL A 81 -29.84 10.10 -9.11
N LEU A 82 -29.22 11.11 -9.71
CA LEU A 82 -28.69 11.04 -11.07
C LEU A 82 -27.25 10.52 -11.02
N ILE A 83 -26.91 9.66 -11.96
CA ILE A 83 -25.57 9.09 -12.13
C ILE A 83 -25.07 9.28 -13.55
N ASP A 84 -23.74 9.29 -13.74
CA ASP A 84 -23.03 9.39 -15.02
C ASP A 84 -23.29 10.70 -15.76
N ARG A 85 -24.54 11.03 -16.05
CA ARG A 85 -24.95 12.21 -16.82
C ARG A 85 -25.72 13.19 -15.97
N ASP A 86 -25.42 14.47 -16.11
CA ASP A 86 -26.16 15.52 -15.39
C ASP A 86 -27.33 16.07 -16.22
N LEU A 87 -28.35 16.49 -15.51
CA LEU A 87 -29.44 17.34 -15.99
C LEU A 87 -29.43 18.63 -15.18
N PRO A 88 -28.67 19.67 -15.59
CA PRO A 88 -28.47 20.86 -14.76
C PRO A 88 -29.75 21.58 -14.37
N LEU A 89 -30.79 21.50 -15.19
CA LEU A 89 -32.11 22.13 -14.92
C LEU A 89 -33.06 21.29 -14.04
N ALA A 90 -32.66 20.02 -13.74
CA ALA A 90 -33.47 19.18 -12.86
C ALA A 90 -33.33 19.65 -11.40
N GLN A 91 -34.49 19.75 -10.69
CA GLN A 91 -34.56 20.24 -9.31
C GLN A 91 -34.96 19.12 -8.34
N GLY A 92 -34.42 19.20 -7.10
CA GLY A 92 -34.76 18.26 -6.02
C GLY A 92 -34.14 16.86 -6.20
N VAL A 93 -33.05 16.76 -6.96
CA VAL A 93 -32.38 15.49 -7.27
C VAL A 93 -30.96 15.47 -6.72
N GLY A 94 -30.53 14.33 -6.20
CA GLY A 94 -29.14 14.06 -5.88
C GLY A 94 -28.33 13.81 -7.16
N ARG A 95 -27.01 14.00 -7.11
CA ARG A 95 -26.12 13.82 -8.26
C ARG A 95 -24.81 13.18 -7.85
N VAL A 96 -24.41 12.13 -8.57
CA VAL A 96 -23.09 11.51 -8.43
C VAL A 96 -22.45 11.43 -9.82
N MET A 97 -21.46 12.28 -10.07
CA MET A 97 -20.84 12.51 -11.38
C MET A 97 -19.34 12.24 -11.34
N LEU A 98 -18.77 11.91 -12.49
CA LEU A 98 -17.32 11.90 -12.72
C LEU A 98 -16.91 13.25 -13.29
N ASP A 99 -15.74 13.76 -12.92
CA ASP A 99 -15.13 14.92 -13.58
C ASP A 99 -14.58 14.50 -14.95
N ASN A 100 -15.45 14.55 -15.95
CA ASN A 100 -15.15 14.10 -17.30
C ASN A 100 -14.22 15.06 -18.04
N GLU A 101 -14.19 16.34 -17.69
CA GLU A 101 -13.23 17.28 -18.27
C GLU A 101 -11.81 16.97 -17.75
N SER A 102 -11.66 16.77 -16.45
CA SER A 102 -10.39 16.30 -15.87
C SER A 102 -9.96 14.95 -16.45
N ALA A 103 -10.88 14.04 -16.71
CA ALA A 103 -10.61 12.76 -17.35
C ALA A 103 -10.00 12.92 -18.77
N GLY A 104 -10.58 13.79 -19.59
CA GLY A 104 -10.03 14.14 -20.90
C GLY A 104 -8.65 14.80 -20.81
N ARG A 105 -8.47 15.71 -19.85
CA ARG A 105 -7.18 16.35 -19.57
C ARG A 105 -6.11 15.33 -19.16
N GLN A 106 -6.41 14.41 -18.25
CA GLN A 106 -5.45 13.38 -17.78
C GLN A 106 -4.99 12.45 -18.91
N ALA A 107 -5.92 12.00 -19.76
CA ALA A 107 -5.61 11.18 -20.93
C ALA A 107 -4.65 11.89 -21.89
N THR A 108 -4.92 13.16 -22.17
CA THR A 108 -4.14 13.99 -23.10
C THR A 108 -2.78 14.37 -22.52
N ARG A 109 -2.76 14.80 -21.26
CA ARG A 109 -1.52 15.13 -20.52
C ARG A 109 -0.54 13.98 -20.51
N HIS A 110 -1.03 12.77 -20.22
CA HIS A 110 -0.20 11.57 -20.25
C HIS A 110 0.50 11.35 -21.60
N LEU A 111 -0.22 11.55 -22.71
CA LEU A 111 0.37 11.44 -24.03
C LEU A 111 1.39 12.56 -24.31
N ILE A 112 1.09 13.79 -23.92
CA ILE A 112 2.02 14.93 -24.06
C ILE A 112 3.30 14.70 -23.24
N GLU A 113 3.17 14.25 -22.01
CA GLU A 113 4.31 13.91 -21.12
C GLU A 113 5.16 12.77 -21.69
N ASN A 114 4.56 11.84 -22.43
CA ASN A 114 5.26 10.80 -23.18
C ASN A 114 5.84 11.30 -24.52
N GLY A 115 5.74 12.59 -24.85
CA GLY A 115 6.37 13.23 -26.00
C GLY A 115 5.55 13.23 -27.29
N TYR A 116 4.30 12.74 -27.27
CA TYR A 116 3.39 12.81 -28.39
C TYR A 116 2.88 14.24 -28.59
N LYS A 117 2.79 14.68 -29.84
CA LYS A 117 2.31 16.02 -30.20
C LYS A 117 1.06 15.99 -31.05
N LYS A 118 1.01 15.09 -32.01
CA LYS A 118 -0.14 14.92 -32.91
C LYS A 118 -1.10 13.89 -32.29
N ILE A 119 -1.89 14.36 -31.34
CA ILE A 119 -2.85 13.56 -30.58
C ILE A 119 -4.24 13.90 -31.10
N GLU A 120 -5.04 12.91 -31.42
CA GLU A 120 -6.44 13.09 -31.83
C GLU A 120 -7.38 12.27 -30.93
N MET A 121 -8.60 12.78 -30.75
CA MET A 121 -9.66 12.05 -30.05
C MET A 121 -10.74 11.63 -31.04
N VAL A 122 -11.22 10.39 -30.89
CA VAL A 122 -12.35 9.86 -31.70
C VAL A 122 -13.55 9.74 -30.79
N ARG A 123 -14.66 10.43 -31.13
CA ARG A 123 -15.87 10.44 -30.30
C ARG A 123 -17.12 10.13 -31.10
N TYR A 124 -18.18 9.76 -30.37
CA TYR A 124 -19.50 9.61 -30.99
C TYR A 124 -20.08 10.91 -31.50
N ARG A 125 -20.88 10.84 -32.57
CA ARG A 125 -21.80 11.89 -32.97
C ARG A 125 -22.99 11.92 -32.01
N THR A 126 -22.86 12.73 -30.95
CA THR A 126 -23.80 12.73 -29.86
C THR A 126 -23.78 14.06 -29.10
N ASP A 127 -24.86 14.36 -28.39
CA ASP A 127 -24.98 15.42 -27.40
C ASP A 127 -24.82 14.90 -25.94
N ILE A 128 -24.33 13.67 -25.78
CA ILE A 128 -24.06 13.07 -24.45
C ILE A 128 -23.02 13.93 -23.71
N PRO A 129 -23.39 14.53 -22.56
CA PRO A 129 -22.53 15.50 -21.88
C PRO A 129 -21.16 14.94 -21.48
N THR A 130 -21.08 13.69 -21.04
CA THR A 130 -19.83 13.05 -20.60
C THR A 130 -18.79 12.97 -21.72
N ILE A 131 -19.21 12.62 -22.93
CA ILE A 131 -18.33 12.56 -24.12
C ILE A 131 -17.87 13.96 -24.54
N LEU A 132 -18.78 14.93 -24.52
CA LEU A 132 -18.44 16.32 -24.86
C LEU A 132 -17.49 16.95 -23.84
N GLN A 133 -17.66 16.66 -22.55
CA GLN A 133 -16.75 17.12 -21.50
C GLN A 133 -15.35 16.49 -21.62
N ARG A 134 -15.24 15.19 -21.96
CA ARG A 134 -13.97 14.52 -22.22
C ARG A 134 -13.25 15.15 -23.41
N PHE A 135 -14.00 15.44 -24.48
CA PHE A 135 -13.45 16.15 -25.65
C PHE A 135 -13.01 17.59 -25.31
N SER A 136 -13.79 18.31 -24.48
CA SER A 136 -13.40 19.64 -23.97
C SER A 136 -12.11 19.57 -23.19
N GLY A 137 -11.95 18.57 -22.31
CA GLY A 137 -10.72 18.35 -21.55
C GLY A 137 -9.50 18.07 -22.44
N TYR A 138 -9.68 17.22 -23.46
CA TYR A 138 -8.64 16.97 -24.48
C TYR A 138 -8.22 18.26 -25.18
N ARG A 139 -9.18 19.04 -25.69
CA ARG A 139 -8.94 20.30 -26.39
C ARG A 139 -8.20 21.31 -25.52
N HIS A 140 -8.69 21.54 -24.30
CA HIS A 140 -8.05 22.49 -23.39
C HIS A 140 -6.62 22.07 -23.04
N GLU A 141 -6.36 20.80 -22.82
CA GLU A 141 -5.00 20.34 -22.49
C GLU A 141 -4.05 20.48 -23.68
N MET A 142 -4.52 20.25 -24.90
CA MET A 142 -3.75 20.50 -26.12
C MET A 142 -3.47 22.01 -26.30
N GLU A 143 -4.46 22.87 -26.06
CA GLU A 143 -4.32 24.34 -26.16
C GLU A 143 -3.35 24.86 -25.09
N ASP A 144 -3.48 24.43 -23.84
CA ASP A 144 -2.62 24.83 -22.72
C ASP A 144 -1.13 24.46 -22.94
N ASN A 145 -0.87 23.40 -23.72
CA ASN A 145 0.48 22.97 -24.10
C ASN A 145 0.95 23.46 -25.49
N ALA A 146 0.30 24.48 -26.07
CA ALA A 146 0.58 25.05 -27.39
C ALA A 146 0.49 24.02 -28.54
N LEU A 147 -0.31 22.97 -28.41
CA LEU A 147 -0.56 21.93 -29.40
C LEU A 147 -1.94 22.06 -30.07
N GLY A 148 -2.68 23.14 -29.81
CA GLY A 148 -4.05 23.36 -30.31
C GLY A 148 -4.18 23.24 -31.82
N MET A 149 -3.13 23.50 -32.60
CA MET A 149 -3.10 23.32 -34.06
C MET A 149 -3.32 21.88 -34.52
N TYR A 150 -3.09 20.87 -33.63
CA TYR A 150 -3.28 19.45 -33.91
C TYR A 150 -4.64 18.93 -33.44
N VAL A 151 -5.44 19.74 -32.75
CA VAL A 151 -6.78 19.33 -32.26
C VAL A 151 -7.67 18.98 -33.47
N ARG A 152 -8.29 17.81 -33.40
CA ARG A 152 -9.26 17.33 -34.40
C ARG A 152 -10.48 16.79 -33.68
N ASP A 153 -11.63 17.04 -34.29
CA ASP A 153 -12.93 16.52 -33.87
C ASP A 153 -13.34 15.36 -34.78
N ASN A 154 -12.85 14.17 -34.51
CA ASN A 154 -13.18 12.99 -35.27
C ASN A 154 -14.46 12.37 -34.71
N VAL A 155 -15.52 12.46 -35.47
CA VAL A 155 -16.89 12.10 -35.03
C VAL A 155 -17.35 10.87 -35.81
N VAL A 156 -17.73 9.81 -35.10
CA VAL A 156 -18.24 8.55 -35.67
C VAL A 156 -19.69 8.27 -35.22
N ASN A 157 -20.41 7.50 -36.03
CA ASN A 157 -21.77 7.11 -35.73
C ASN A 157 -21.76 5.77 -34.91
N ALA A 158 -22.59 5.68 -33.90
CA ALA A 158 -22.64 4.47 -33.05
C ALA A 158 -23.15 3.24 -33.78
N GLU A 159 -23.99 3.40 -34.81
CA GLU A 159 -24.55 2.28 -35.58
C GLU A 159 -23.54 1.66 -36.55
N THR A 160 -22.56 2.44 -37.04
CA THR A 160 -21.54 2.07 -38.03
C THR A 160 -20.12 2.22 -37.46
N ILE A 161 -19.98 2.08 -36.16
CA ILE A 161 -18.79 2.43 -35.37
C ILE A 161 -17.51 1.81 -35.95
N ARG A 162 -17.53 0.50 -36.28
CA ARG A 162 -16.36 -0.24 -36.73
C ARG A 162 -15.84 0.30 -38.06
N GLU A 163 -16.73 0.56 -39.00
CA GLU A 163 -16.42 1.04 -40.34
C GLU A 163 -15.87 2.49 -40.26
N GLU A 164 -16.61 3.39 -39.60
CA GLU A 164 -16.20 4.80 -39.49
C GLU A 164 -14.94 5.00 -38.67
N VAL A 165 -14.71 4.19 -37.59
CA VAL A 165 -13.46 4.22 -36.83
C VAL A 165 -12.28 3.78 -37.67
N THR A 166 -12.46 2.76 -38.52
CA THR A 166 -11.42 2.29 -39.46
C THR A 166 -11.01 3.40 -40.44
N ASP A 167 -12.01 4.13 -40.99
CA ASP A 167 -11.75 5.27 -41.88
C ASP A 167 -11.00 6.39 -41.16
N VAL A 168 -11.45 6.74 -39.94
CA VAL A 168 -10.79 7.77 -39.11
C VAL A 168 -9.34 7.41 -38.80
N ILE A 169 -9.06 6.13 -38.46
CA ILE A 169 -7.69 5.68 -38.19
C ILE A 169 -6.81 5.77 -39.44
N THR A 170 -7.35 5.37 -40.60
CA THR A 170 -6.65 5.44 -41.89
C THR A 170 -6.27 6.89 -42.20
N ASP A 171 -7.23 7.81 -42.14
CA ASP A 171 -7.02 9.23 -42.36
C ASP A 171 -6.04 9.84 -41.33
N ALA A 172 -6.14 9.44 -40.06
CA ALA A 172 -5.24 9.90 -39.00
C ALA A 172 -3.79 9.49 -39.28
N ARG A 173 -3.57 8.27 -39.79
CA ARG A 173 -2.23 7.79 -40.17
C ARG A 173 -1.66 8.58 -41.35
N GLU A 174 -2.48 8.91 -42.36
CA GLU A 174 -2.06 9.72 -43.48
C GLU A 174 -1.66 11.13 -43.05
N ARG A 175 -2.33 11.71 -42.06
CA ARG A 175 -1.96 12.99 -41.43
C ARG A 175 -0.74 12.91 -40.50
N GLY A 176 -0.25 11.70 -40.24
CA GLY A 176 0.88 11.44 -39.32
C GLY A 176 0.50 11.62 -37.87
N THR A 177 -0.75 11.28 -37.46
CA THR A 177 -1.19 11.25 -36.10
C THR A 177 -0.37 10.21 -35.31
N GLU A 178 0.08 10.60 -34.12
CA GLU A 178 1.00 9.81 -33.29
C GLU A 178 0.25 9.01 -32.21
N ALA A 179 -0.90 9.55 -31.75
CA ALA A 179 -1.68 8.92 -30.70
C ALA A 179 -3.19 9.18 -30.85
N LEU A 180 -4.00 8.20 -30.45
CA LEU A 180 -5.45 8.29 -30.41
C LEU A 180 -5.99 8.12 -28.99
N ILE A 181 -7.01 8.91 -28.65
CA ILE A 181 -7.79 8.79 -27.43
C ILE A 181 -9.20 8.30 -27.80
N PHE A 182 -9.64 7.19 -27.17
CA PHE A 182 -11.00 6.66 -27.31
C PHE A 182 -11.76 6.90 -26.00
N PRO A 183 -12.70 7.87 -25.95
CA PRO A 183 -13.30 8.34 -24.71
C PRO A 183 -14.46 7.47 -24.19
N SER A 184 -14.55 6.20 -24.57
CA SER A 184 -15.48 5.22 -24.02
C SER A 184 -14.95 3.80 -24.20
N ASN A 185 -15.45 2.83 -23.42
CA ASN A 185 -15.06 1.43 -23.52
C ASN A 185 -15.35 0.83 -24.90
N MET A 186 -16.54 1.07 -25.47
CA MET A 186 -16.91 0.60 -26.80
C MET A 186 -15.96 1.13 -27.88
N LEU A 187 -15.70 2.45 -27.90
CA LEU A 187 -14.74 3.06 -28.84
C LEU A 187 -13.33 2.53 -28.62
N THR A 188 -12.94 2.22 -27.41
CA THR A 188 -11.63 1.63 -27.10
C THR A 188 -11.51 0.24 -27.73
N VAL A 189 -12.52 -0.62 -27.55
CA VAL A 189 -12.52 -1.98 -28.12
C VAL A 189 -12.49 -1.91 -29.65
N GLU A 190 -13.41 -1.16 -30.26
CA GLU A 190 -13.53 -1.05 -31.71
C GLU A 190 -12.30 -0.36 -32.34
N GLY A 191 -11.78 0.66 -31.65
CA GLY A 191 -10.56 1.36 -32.09
C GLY A 191 -9.34 0.47 -32.11
N ILE A 192 -9.09 -0.26 -31.02
CA ILE A 192 -7.95 -1.19 -30.96
C ILE A 192 -8.10 -2.29 -32.00
N ALA A 193 -9.29 -2.87 -32.13
CA ALA A 193 -9.52 -3.91 -33.08
C ALA A 193 -9.37 -3.39 -34.54
N ALA A 194 -9.81 -2.15 -34.87
CA ALA A 194 -9.56 -1.53 -36.19
C ALA A 194 -8.07 -1.29 -36.47
N ILE A 195 -7.30 -0.83 -35.45
CA ILE A 195 -5.85 -0.64 -35.57
C ILE A 195 -5.17 -1.96 -35.92
N VAL A 196 -5.55 -3.05 -35.22
CA VAL A 196 -5.00 -4.40 -35.44
C VAL A 196 -5.37 -4.93 -36.82
N ASP A 197 -6.63 -4.79 -37.26
CA ASP A 197 -7.08 -5.25 -38.58
C ASP A 197 -6.40 -4.48 -39.72
N LEU A 198 -6.07 -3.20 -39.53
CA LEU A 198 -5.28 -2.41 -40.48
C LEU A 198 -3.80 -2.78 -40.49
N GLY A 199 -3.36 -3.70 -39.61
CA GLY A 199 -1.99 -4.16 -39.49
C GLY A 199 -1.05 -3.18 -38.79
N TYR A 200 -1.59 -2.15 -38.12
CA TYR A 200 -0.80 -1.22 -37.32
C TYR A 200 -0.47 -1.75 -35.94
N LYS A 201 0.71 -1.40 -35.43
CA LYS A 201 1.18 -1.83 -34.12
C LYS A 201 0.96 -0.74 -33.07
N ILE A 202 0.44 -1.13 -31.90
CA ILE A 202 0.29 -0.27 -30.74
C ILE A 202 1.47 -0.53 -29.80
N PRO A 203 2.19 0.51 -29.31
CA PRO A 203 2.06 1.94 -29.62
C PRO A 203 2.92 2.43 -30.80
N ASP A 204 3.61 1.55 -31.55
CA ASP A 204 4.66 1.90 -32.49
C ASP A 204 4.21 2.74 -33.67
N ASP A 205 3.14 2.32 -34.30
CA ASP A 205 2.55 3.05 -35.38
C ASP A 205 1.59 4.11 -34.86
N ILE A 206 0.85 3.78 -33.80
CA ILE A 206 -0.09 4.68 -33.20
C ILE A 206 -0.29 4.33 -31.72
N ALA A 207 -0.06 5.27 -30.82
CA ALA A 207 -0.32 5.09 -29.40
C ALA A 207 -1.82 5.17 -29.10
N VAL A 208 -2.26 4.47 -28.07
CA VAL A 208 -3.68 4.42 -27.68
C VAL A 208 -3.86 4.69 -26.19
N VAL A 209 -4.83 5.56 -25.87
CA VAL A 209 -5.39 5.72 -24.53
C VAL A 209 -6.89 5.49 -24.61
N GLY A 210 -7.40 4.61 -23.75
CA GLY A 210 -8.82 4.28 -23.66
C GLY A 210 -9.50 4.85 -22.43
N PHE A 211 -10.79 4.53 -22.31
CA PHE A 211 -11.60 4.70 -21.11
C PHE A 211 -12.22 3.34 -20.81
N ASP A 212 -11.83 2.71 -19.70
CA ASP A 212 -12.25 1.34 -19.44
C ASP A 212 -12.25 1.02 -17.93
N GLN A 213 -12.51 -0.25 -17.62
CA GLN A 213 -12.52 -0.84 -16.30
C GLN A 213 -11.29 -1.75 -16.14
N GLU A 214 -10.90 -1.99 -14.88
CA GLU A 214 -9.70 -2.75 -14.55
C GLU A 214 -9.71 -4.17 -15.14
N ASP A 215 -10.86 -4.84 -15.09
CA ASP A 215 -11.01 -6.23 -15.56
C ASP A 215 -10.87 -6.39 -17.08
N HIS A 216 -11.21 -5.36 -17.86
CA HIS A 216 -11.11 -5.40 -19.32
C HIS A 216 -9.77 -4.91 -19.82
N ALA A 217 -9.18 -3.89 -19.20
CA ALA A 217 -7.90 -3.33 -19.62
C ALA A 217 -6.73 -4.33 -19.55
N GLY A 218 -6.84 -5.34 -18.71
CA GLY A 218 -5.85 -6.39 -18.51
C GLY A 218 -5.74 -7.41 -19.65
N VAL A 219 -6.75 -7.53 -20.53
CA VAL A 219 -6.74 -8.50 -21.63
C VAL A 219 -6.09 -7.98 -22.92
N TYR A 220 -5.81 -6.66 -22.99
CA TYR A 220 -5.15 -6.08 -24.16
C TYR A 220 -3.65 -6.34 -24.18
N ASN A 221 -3.13 -6.63 -25.36
CA ASN A 221 -1.69 -6.74 -25.60
C ASN A 221 -1.28 -5.80 -26.74
N PRO A 222 -0.44 -4.78 -26.49
CA PRO A 222 0.14 -4.42 -25.19
C PRO A 222 -0.91 -3.93 -24.19
N LYS A 223 -0.61 -4.02 -22.88
CA LYS A 223 -1.49 -3.55 -21.79
C LYS A 223 -1.97 -2.12 -22.05
N LEU A 224 -3.27 -1.89 -21.95
CA LEU A 224 -3.89 -0.62 -22.25
C LEU A 224 -3.56 0.47 -21.20
N SER A 225 -3.22 1.67 -21.66
CA SER A 225 -3.30 2.89 -20.85
C SER A 225 -4.71 3.45 -20.92
N TYR A 226 -5.32 3.77 -19.78
CA TYR A 226 -6.72 4.17 -19.77
C TYR A 226 -7.07 5.08 -18.58
N VAL A 227 -8.16 5.81 -18.74
CA VAL A 227 -8.82 6.48 -17.63
C VAL A 227 -9.79 5.49 -16.98
N TYR A 228 -9.53 5.16 -15.73
CA TYR A 228 -10.37 4.29 -14.93
C TYR A 228 -11.68 4.98 -14.52
N GLN A 229 -12.79 4.32 -14.74
CA GLN A 229 -14.11 4.76 -14.35
C GLN A 229 -14.52 4.07 -13.05
N PRO A 230 -14.66 4.79 -11.93
CA PRO A 230 -14.81 4.19 -10.60
C PRO A 230 -16.25 3.71 -10.33
N THR A 231 -16.72 2.68 -11.04
CA THR A 231 -18.10 2.14 -10.99
C THR A 231 -18.56 1.80 -9.57
N ARG A 232 -17.64 1.22 -8.75
CA ARG A 232 -17.92 0.89 -7.34
C ARG A 232 -18.18 2.14 -6.49
N LEU A 233 -17.42 3.22 -6.73
CA LEU A 233 -17.65 4.49 -6.00
C LEU A 233 -18.91 5.19 -6.46
N VAL A 234 -19.21 5.15 -7.77
CA VAL A 234 -20.50 5.66 -8.30
C VAL A 234 -21.64 4.92 -7.64
N ALA A 235 -21.63 3.59 -7.64
CA ALA A 235 -22.67 2.77 -7.01
C ALA A 235 -22.82 3.07 -5.51
N LYS A 236 -21.68 3.10 -4.79
CA LYS A 236 -21.66 3.35 -3.34
C LYS A 236 -22.29 4.71 -3.01
N HIS A 237 -21.76 5.78 -3.61
CA HIS A 237 -22.25 7.13 -3.27
C HIS A 237 -23.68 7.40 -3.76
N SER A 238 -24.09 6.79 -4.88
CA SER A 238 -25.49 6.94 -5.34
C SER A 238 -26.48 6.19 -4.43
N PHE A 239 -26.11 5.01 -3.96
CA PHE A 239 -26.91 4.26 -3.01
C PHE A 239 -26.99 4.97 -1.65
N GLU A 240 -25.82 5.35 -1.06
CA GLU A 240 -25.76 6.06 0.22
C GLU A 240 -26.60 7.36 0.18
N MET A 241 -26.46 8.15 -0.88
CA MET A 241 -27.23 9.38 -1.07
C MET A 241 -28.73 9.09 -1.19
N LEU A 242 -29.11 8.10 -1.99
CA LEU A 242 -30.52 7.73 -2.15
C LEU A 242 -31.10 7.22 -0.83
N HIS A 243 -30.38 6.38 -0.10
CA HIS A 243 -30.81 5.84 1.19
C HIS A 243 -31.00 6.95 2.22
N SER A 244 -30.07 7.90 2.34
CA SER A 244 -30.20 9.06 3.23
C SER A 244 -31.40 9.97 2.85
N MET A 245 -31.69 10.09 1.55
CA MET A 245 -32.88 10.83 1.10
C MET A 245 -34.21 10.08 1.40
N ILE A 246 -34.20 8.74 1.35
CA ILE A 246 -35.40 7.92 1.70
C ILE A 246 -35.64 7.98 3.21
N THR A 247 -34.62 7.92 4.03
CA THR A 247 -34.72 7.98 5.50
C THR A 247 -34.96 9.40 6.02
N GLY A 248 -34.82 10.41 5.17
CA GLY A 248 -35.01 11.83 5.53
C GLY A 248 -33.84 12.41 6.34
N GLU A 249 -32.67 11.79 6.31
CA GLU A 249 -31.49 12.25 7.03
C GLU A 249 -30.76 13.39 6.32
N GLU A 250 -30.80 13.41 4.99
CA GLU A 250 -30.09 14.40 4.19
C GLU A 250 -30.91 14.88 2.99
N GLU A 251 -30.72 16.16 2.64
CA GLU A 251 -31.23 16.75 1.40
C GLU A 251 -30.40 16.32 0.19
N PRO A 252 -30.94 16.43 -1.06
CA PRO A 252 -30.18 16.08 -2.28
C PRO A 252 -28.86 16.85 -2.39
N LYS A 253 -27.79 16.13 -2.64
CA LYS A 253 -26.42 16.69 -2.76
C LYS A 253 -25.83 16.48 -4.15
N PHE A 254 -24.75 17.21 -4.42
CA PHE A 254 -23.89 17.00 -5.58
C PHE A 254 -22.55 16.39 -5.13
N LYS A 255 -22.21 15.23 -5.71
CA LYS A 255 -20.92 14.57 -5.48
C LYS A 255 -20.19 14.44 -6.81
N MET A 256 -19.03 15.08 -6.91
CA MET A 256 -18.10 14.89 -8.01
C MET A 256 -17.04 13.85 -7.60
N LEU A 257 -16.73 12.91 -8.50
CA LEU A 257 -15.70 11.92 -8.35
C LEU A 257 -14.52 12.27 -9.27
N ASP A 258 -13.31 12.13 -8.76
CA ASP A 258 -12.09 12.36 -9.53
C ASP A 258 -11.77 11.13 -10.41
N PRO A 259 -11.41 11.33 -11.69
CA PRO A 259 -10.93 10.26 -12.54
C PRO A 259 -9.53 9.80 -12.11
N LYS A 260 -9.19 8.55 -12.38
CA LYS A 260 -7.86 7.99 -12.16
C LYS A 260 -7.27 7.49 -13.47
N PHE A 261 -6.08 7.97 -13.83
CA PHE A 261 -5.36 7.45 -14.98
C PHE A 261 -4.55 6.20 -14.58
N VAL A 262 -4.59 5.16 -15.43
CA VAL A 262 -3.83 3.93 -15.27
C VAL A 262 -2.90 3.78 -16.48
N THR A 263 -1.59 3.76 -16.24
CA THR A 263 -0.57 3.65 -17.27
C THR A 263 -0.38 2.20 -17.69
N GLY A 264 -0.43 1.94 -18.98
CA GLY A 264 -0.06 0.70 -19.64
C GLY A 264 1.02 0.93 -20.70
N LEU A 265 1.25 -0.07 -21.54
CA LEU A 265 2.24 -0.02 -22.61
C LEU A 265 1.69 0.56 -23.92
N SER A 266 0.36 0.64 -24.09
CA SER A 266 -0.28 1.11 -25.33
C SER A 266 -0.01 2.58 -25.67
N SER A 267 0.53 3.34 -24.74
CA SER A 267 0.90 4.76 -24.92
C SER A 267 2.35 5.06 -24.51
N SER A 268 3.19 4.03 -24.40
CA SER A 268 4.60 4.22 -24.06
C SER A 268 5.33 4.97 -25.16
N SER A 269 6.12 6.00 -24.77
CA SER A 269 6.80 6.89 -25.73
C SER A 269 7.86 6.18 -26.54
N PRO A 270 7.87 6.33 -27.88
CA PRO A 270 9.02 5.94 -28.69
C PRO A 270 10.19 6.93 -28.59
N ARG A 271 9.99 8.13 -28.00
CA ARG A 271 10.99 9.22 -27.99
C ARG A 271 11.45 9.52 -26.58
N GLY A 272 12.71 9.15 -26.24
CA GLY A 272 13.39 9.57 -25.02
C GLY A 272 13.90 8.45 -24.11
N ARG A 273 13.55 7.20 -24.34
CA ARG A 273 14.20 6.05 -23.69
C ARG A 273 15.53 5.74 -24.39
N ARG A 274 16.52 5.34 -23.62
CA ARG A 274 17.69 4.69 -24.18
C ARG A 274 17.21 3.44 -24.92
N THR A 275 17.18 3.50 -26.25
CA THR A 275 16.69 2.42 -27.10
C THR A 275 17.58 1.17 -27.07
N ASP A 276 18.78 1.31 -26.50
CA ASP A 276 19.79 0.26 -26.33
C ASP A 276 19.71 -0.52 -25.03
N SER A 277 18.80 -0.13 -24.11
CA SER A 277 18.71 -0.74 -22.78
C SER A 277 17.26 -0.74 -22.26
N ILE A 278 16.84 -1.85 -21.67
CA ILE A 278 15.50 -2.09 -21.12
C ILE A 278 15.65 -2.56 -19.69
N LEU A 279 15.07 -1.84 -18.73
CA LEU A 279 15.06 -2.22 -17.31
C LEU A 279 13.67 -2.71 -16.92
N LEU A 280 13.61 -3.94 -16.43
CA LEU A 280 12.41 -4.56 -15.89
C LEU A 280 12.55 -4.66 -14.38
N CYS A 281 11.76 -3.89 -13.63
CA CYS A 281 11.74 -3.93 -12.16
C CYS A 281 10.76 -5.01 -11.71
N GLY A 282 11.21 -5.91 -10.82
CA GLY A 282 10.40 -7.05 -10.38
C GLY A 282 9.05 -6.64 -9.77
N SER A 283 9.03 -5.59 -8.94
CA SER A 283 7.81 -5.07 -8.31
C SER A 283 6.75 -4.56 -9.30
N SER A 284 7.13 -4.25 -10.53
CA SER A 284 6.22 -3.78 -11.59
C SER A 284 5.89 -4.85 -12.63
N PHE A 285 6.16 -6.12 -12.38
CA PHE A 285 5.78 -7.21 -13.28
C PHE A 285 4.26 -7.31 -13.42
N ASP A 286 3.80 -7.64 -14.62
CA ASP A 286 2.37 -7.78 -14.94
C ASP A 286 1.70 -8.90 -14.16
N ASN A 287 2.42 -10.01 -13.95
CA ASN A 287 1.98 -11.16 -13.17
C ASN A 287 3.12 -11.57 -12.22
N LEU A 288 2.83 -11.55 -10.93
CA LEU A 288 3.80 -11.96 -9.91
C LEU A 288 3.82 -13.49 -9.70
N GLY A 289 2.82 -14.23 -10.22
CA GLY A 289 2.71 -15.67 -9.96
C GLY A 289 2.65 -15.96 -8.46
N GLY A 290 3.57 -16.80 -7.99
CA GLY A 290 3.73 -17.09 -6.56
C GLY A 290 4.83 -16.28 -5.86
N TRP A 291 5.44 -15.30 -6.56
CA TRP A 291 6.46 -14.43 -6.00
C TRP A 291 5.84 -13.31 -5.17
N ILE A 292 6.51 -12.91 -4.12
CA ILE A 292 6.06 -11.86 -3.20
C ILE A 292 6.88 -10.60 -3.46
N SER A 293 6.21 -9.44 -3.57
CA SER A 293 6.88 -8.15 -3.63
C SER A 293 7.30 -7.73 -2.21
N ASP A 294 8.61 -7.58 -2.00
CA ASP A 294 9.23 -7.17 -0.73
C ASP A 294 9.81 -5.76 -0.85
N SER A 295 9.22 -4.82 -0.12
CA SER A 295 9.63 -3.40 -0.10
C SER A 295 10.35 -2.99 1.19
N GLN A 296 10.66 -3.93 2.10
CA GLN A 296 11.19 -3.62 3.42
C GLN A 296 12.54 -2.90 3.39
N PHE A 297 13.36 -3.19 2.40
CA PHE A 297 14.78 -2.79 2.34
C PHE A 297 15.06 -1.72 1.28
N MET A 298 14.04 -1.01 0.83
CA MET A 298 14.18 0.05 -0.18
C MET A 298 15.19 1.14 0.21
N ASP A 299 15.42 1.40 1.50
CA ASP A 299 16.40 2.40 1.95
C ASP A 299 17.84 1.97 1.67
N GLN A 300 18.10 0.66 1.70
CA GLN A 300 19.42 0.09 1.41
C GLN A 300 19.58 -0.26 -0.07
N MET A 301 18.54 -0.84 -0.66
CA MET A 301 18.56 -1.35 -2.03
C MET A 301 18.23 -0.30 -3.09
N GLY A 302 17.51 0.74 -2.71
CA GLY A 302 16.90 1.70 -3.63
C GLY A 302 15.71 1.16 -4.41
N SER A 303 15.25 -0.07 -4.14
CA SER A 303 14.15 -0.76 -4.83
C SER A 303 13.44 -1.79 -3.97
N SER A 304 12.23 -2.18 -4.37
CA SER A 304 11.58 -3.41 -3.94
C SER A 304 12.15 -4.59 -4.74
N CYS A 305 12.03 -5.80 -4.20
CA CYS A 305 12.43 -7.02 -4.90
C CYS A 305 11.26 -8.03 -4.95
N LEU A 306 11.36 -9.01 -5.85
CA LEU A 306 10.54 -10.21 -5.81
C LEU A 306 11.26 -11.32 -5.07
N LEU A 307 10.52 -12.05 -4.24
CA LEU A 307 10.97 -13.12 -3.37
C LEU A 307 10.18 -14.40 -3.64
N ALA A 308 10.85 -15.49 -3.99
CA ALA A 308 10.25 -16.83 -4.21
C ALA A 308 10.08 -17.56 -2.87
N HIS A 309 9.04 -17.19 -2.10
CA HIS A 309 8.81 -17.68 -0.74
C HIS A 309 7.94 -18.94 -0.72
N GLY A 310 8.46 -20.04 -1.25
CA GLY A 310 7.73 -21.30 -1.48
C GLY A 310 7.88 -22.34 -0.38
N LEU A 311 8.58 -22.04 0.71
CA LEU A 311 8.78 -22.96 1.86
C LEU A 311 9.38 -24.33 1.43
N GLY A 312 10.32 -24.31 0.49
CA GLY A 312 10.95 -25.52 -0.06
C GLY A 312 10.19 -26.16 -1.23
N VAL A 313 9.17 -25.51 -1.77
CA VAL A 313 8.45 -25.91 -2.98
C VAL A 313 8.49 -24.77 -3.97
N PRO A 314 8.95 -25.00 -5.23
CA PRO A 314 8.96 -23.94 -6.23
C PRO A 314 7.61 -23.24 -6.39
N VAL A 315 7.63 -21.90 -6.46
CA VAL A 315 6.44 -21.09 -6.66
C VAL A 315 6.13 -20.96 -8.17
N SER A 316 4.90 -20.56 -8.51
CA SER A 316 4.54 -20.29 -9.89
C SER A 316 5.26 -19.06 -10.45
N ASP A 317 5.52 -19.06 -11.75
CA ASP A 317 6.34 -18.08 -12.46
C ASP A 317 5.82 -16.66 -12.32
N ALA A 318 6.74 -15.73 -12.16
CA ALA A 318 6.46 -14.32 -12.39
C ALA A 318 6.75 -13.95 -13.84
N SER A 319 5.94 -13.10 -14.45
CA SER A 319 6.12 -12.71 -15.85
C SER A 319 5.74 -11.27 -16.12
N THR A 320 6.37 -10.70 -17.15
CA THR A 320 6.05 -9.35 -17.61
C THR A 320 6.31 -9.21 -19.11
N SER A 321 5.49 -8.39 -19.77
CA SER A 321 5.68 -8.02 -21.15
C SER A 321 6.61 -6.83 -21.27
N PHE A 322 7.45 -6.82 -22.28
CA PHE A 322 8.34 -5.69 -22.58
C PHE A 322 8.50 -5.51 -24.09
N ARG A 323 9.09 -4.38 -24.46
CA ARG A 323 9.26 -4.02 -25.84
C ARG A 323 10.71 -3.78 -26.20
N VAL A 324 11.13 -4.32 -27.34
CA VAL A 324 12.42 -4.13 -27.99
C VAL A 324 12.26 -3.13 -29.14
N GLU A 325 13.04 -2.04 -29.13
CA GLU A 325 12.98 -1.00 -30.17
C GLU A 325 14.02 -1.20 -31.26
N VAL A 326 15.10 -1.89 -30.97
CA VAL A 326 16.23 -2.12 -31.87
C VAL A 326 16.59 -3.60 -31.86
N ASP A 327 16.56 -4.23 -33.01
CA ASP A 327 17.03 -5.62 -33.18
C ASP A 327 18.49 -5.77 -32.74
N GLY A 328 18.82 -6.84 -32.06
CA GLY A 328 20.21 -7.08 -31.69
C GLY A 328 20.43 -8.12 -30.61
N ASP A 329 21.71 -8.32 -30.29
CA ASP A 329 22.16 -9.26 -29.25
C ASP A 329 22.25 -8.53 -27.90
N TYR A 330 21.21 -8.71 -27.08
CA TYR A 330 21.12 -8.09 -25.77
C TYR A 330 21.86 -8.91 -24.72
N ASN A 331 22.74 -8.27 -23.96
CA ASN A 331 23.26 -8.82 -22.72
C ASN A 331 22.15 -8.77 -21.65
N ILE A 332 22.02 -9.86 -20.91
CA ILE A 332 21.05 -9.99 -19.83
C ILE A 332 21.78 -9.91 -18.50
N PHE A 333 21.36 -9.01 -17.64
CA PHE A 333 21.86 -8.89 -16.28
C PHE A 333 20.67 -8.97 -15.31
N VAL A 334 20.78 -9.81 -14.29
CA VAL A 334 19.80 -9.94 -13.21
C VAL A 334 20.43 -9.45 -11.91
N ARG A 335 19.82 -8.49 -11.26
CA ARG A 335 20.27 -8.02 -9.95
C ARG A 335 19.71 -8.91 -8.87
N THR A 336 20.56 -9.65 -8.20
CA THR A 336 20.22 -10.71 -7.25
C THR A 336 21.27 -10.82 -6.14
N ARG A 337 21.06 -11.73 -5.19
CA ARG A 337 22.03 -12.05 -4.13
C ARG A 337 21.90 -13.50 -3.66
N ASN A 338 22.98 -14.04 -3.12
CA ASN A 338 22.94 -15.28 -2.35
C ASN A 338 22.62 -14.96 -0.88
N TRP A 339 21.35 -15.15 -0.47
CA TRP A 339 20.91 -14.77 0.85
C TRP A 339 21.48 -15.60 2.00
N THR A 340 22.02 -16.81 1.72
CA THR A 340 22.65 -17.68 2.74
C THR A 340 24.16 -17.52 2.84
N ALA A 341 24.82 -16.80 1.94
CA ALA A 341 26.27 -16.72 1.86
C ALA A 341 26.97 -16.11 3.10
N ALA A 342 26.22 -15.43 3.98
CA ALA A 342 26.77 -14.93 5.25
C ALA A 342 27.03 -16.04 6.28
N TRP A 343 26.36 -17.21 6.13
CA TRP A 343 26.38 -18.30 7.11
C TRP A 343 26.76 -19.67 6.52
N SER A 344 26.66 -19.82 5.21
CA SER A 344 26.90 -21.09 4.51
C SER A 344 27.82 -20.88 3.31
N ASP A 345 28.80 -21.76 3.16
CA ASP A 345 29.68 -21.91 1.98
C ASP A 345 29.13 -22.93 0.96
N LYS A 346 27.96 -23.50 1.25
CA LYS A 346 27.23 -24.40 0.34
C LYS A 346 26.58 -23.61 -0.82
N PRO A 347 26.22 -24.31 -1.91
CA PRO A 347 25.46 -23.69 -2.96
C PRO A 347 24.19 -23.01 -2.43
N THR A 348 23.86 -21.83 -3.00
CA THR A 348 22.70 -21.08 -2.58
C THR A 348 21.40 -21.91 -2.75
N PRO A 349 20.51 -21.91 -1.74
CA PRO A 349 19.20 -22.55 -1.91
C PRO A 349 18.23 -21.74 -2.76
N GLY A 350 18.42 -20.43 -2.86
CA GLY A 350 17.48 -19.52 -3.54
C GLY A 350 17.83 -19.34 -5.02
N ILE A 351 17.79 -20.43 -5.80
CA ILE A 351 18.10 -20.39 -7.24
C ILE A 351 16.86 -20.29 -8.11
N PHE A 352 17.00 -19.58 -9.23
CA PHE A 352 15.94 -19.40 -10.24
C PHE A 352 16.53 -19.25 -11.63
N SER A 353 15.70 -19.43 -12.67
CA SER A 353 16.04 -19.22 -14.07
C SER A 353 15.16 -18.13 -14.69
N VAL A 354 15.58 -17.64 -15.86
CA VAL A 354 14.85 -16.63 -16.64
C VAL A 354 14.63 -17.15 -18.04
N SER A 355 13.47 -16.89 -18.63
CA SER A 355 13.18 -17.13 -20.04
C SER A 355 12.63 -15.90 -20.72
N VAL A 356 12.86 -15.79 -22.02
CA VAL A 356 12.24 -14.80 -22.90
C VAL A 356 11.55 -15.53 -24.03
N ASP A 357 10.26 -15.27 -24.25
CA ASP A 357 9.39 -15.93 -25.23
C ASP A 357 9.45 -17.48 -25.16
N GLY A 358 9.59 -18.00 -23.93
CA GLY A 358 9.71 -19.42 -23.65
C GLY A 358 11.12 -20.02 -23.87
N GLN A 359 12.09 -19.22 -24.36
CA GLN A 359 13.47 -19.63 -24.46
C GLN A 359 14.18 -19.41 -23.12
N ILE A 360 14.53 -20.49 -22.43
CA ILE A 360 15.27 -20.44 -21.15
C ILE A 360 16.70 -19.99 -21.43
N ILE A 361 17.17 -19.03 -20.61
CA ILE A 361 18.54 -18.56 -20.63
C ILE A 361 19.43 -19.59 -19.93
N ASP A 362 20.54 -19.96 -20.55
CA ASP A 362 21.48 -20.95 -19.99
C ASP A 362 22.33 -20.37 -18.85
N CYS A 363 21.63 -19.94 -17.78
CA CYS A 363 22.19 -19.40 -16.57
C CYS A 363 21.21 -19.60 -15.40
N VAL A 364 21.75 -20.01 -14.26
CA VAL A 364 21.01 -20.05 -12.99
C VAL A 364 21.40 -18.84 -12.15
N PHE A 365 20.41 -18.11 -11.70
CA PHE A 365 20.55 -16.91 -10.89
C PHE A 365 20.34 -17.18 -9.41
N GLY A 366 20.63 -16.18 -8.55
CA GLY A 366 20.50 -16.26 -7.09
C GLY A 366 21.79 -16.64 -6.37
N GLY A 367 22.88 -16.92 -7.11
CA GLY A 367 24.20 -17.25 -6.58
C GLY A 367 25.11 -16.04 -6.29
N GLY A 368 26.38 -16.30 -6.09
CA GLY A 368 27.42 -15.28 -5.94
C GLY A 368 27.50 -14.68 -4.54
N SER A 369 27.50 -13.35 -4.45
CA SER A 369 27.74 -12.59 -3.23
C SER A 369 26.53 -12.56 -2.28
N SER A 370 26.81 -12.39 -0.99
CA SER A 370 25.79 -12.00 0.00
C SER A 370 25.25 -10.58 -0.19
N GLU A 371 25.95 -9.74 -0.95
CA GLU A 371 25.50 -8.41 -1.31
C GLU A 371 24.73 -8.41 -2.63
N TRP A 372 23.83 -7.45 -2.82
CA TRP A 372 23.12 -7.26 -4.07
C TRP A 372 24.09 -6.91 -5.20
N HIS A 373 24.08 -7.70 -6.27
CA HIS A 373 24.97 -7.55 -7.42
C HIS A 373 24.29 -7.93 -8.73
N TRP A 374 24.84 -7.46 -9.83
CA TRP A 374 24.40 -7.85 -11.15
C TRP A 374 25.08 -9.15 -11.59
N GLN A 375 24.28 -10.20 -11.79
CA GLN A 375 24.73 -11.46 -12.35
C GLN A 375 24.47 -11.47 -13.86
N HIS A 376 25.52 -11.71 -14.67
CA HIS A 376 25.38 -11.77 -16.13
C HIS A 376 24.83 -13.13 -16.56
N GLY A 377 23.73 -13.12 -17.33
CA GLY A 377 23.03 -14.32 -17.81
C GLY A 377 23.36 -14.72 -19.24
N GLY A 378 24.32 -14.01 -19.89
CA GLY A 378 24.64 -14.28 -21.29
C GLY A 378 23.99 -13.29 -22.26
N LYS A 379 23.87 -13.70 -23.51
CA LYS A 379 23.29 -12.92 -24.60
C LYS A 379 22.09 -13.62 -25.21
N LEU A 380 21.12 -12.83 -25.63
CA LEU A 380 19.93 -13.28 -26.37
C LEU A 380 19.68 -12.33 -27.54
N HIS A 381 19.46 -12.91 -28.74
CA HIS A 381 19.01 -12.13 -29.89
C HIS A 381 17.54 -11.80 -29.76
N LEU A 382 17.20 -10.51 -29.82
CA LEU A 382 15.80 -10.05 -29.77
C LEU A 382 15.51 -9.19 -30.99
N GLU A 383 14.41 -9.50 -31.64
CA GLU A 383 13.88 -8.70 -32.75
C GLU A 383 13.09 -7.50 -32.21
N ARG A 384 12.92 -6.48 -33.00
CA ARG A 384 12.04 -5.35 -32.67
C ARG A 384 10.61 -5.84 -32.51
N GLY A 385 9.99 -5.56 -31.38
CA GLY A 385 8.62 -6.01 -31.12
C GLY A 385 8.32 -6.19 -29.65
N GLY A 386 7.17 -6.78 -29.37
CA GLY A 386 6.75 -7.18 -28.03
C GLY A 386 7.31 -8.55 -27.69
N HIS A 387 7.80 -8.67 -26.45
CA HIS A 387 8.35 -9.90 -25.89
C HIS A 387 7.77 -10.14 -24.49
N CYS A 388 7.87 -11.38 -24.03
CA CYS A 388 7.46 -11.77 -22.67
C CYS A 388 8.67 -12.37 -21.94
N LEU A 389 8.97 -11.85 -20.75
CA LEU A 389 9.98 -12.40 -19.86
C LEU A 389 9.28 -13.14 -18.71
N SER A 390 9.77 -14.33 -18.37
CA SER A 390 9.31 -15.11 -17.22
C SER A 390 10.49 -15.47 -16.32
N VAL A 391 10.24 -15.51 -15.01
CA VAL A 391 11.19 -15.91 -13.98
C VAL A 391 10.67 -17.15 -13.27
N HIS A 392 11.45 -18.21 -13.27
CA HIS A 392 11.10 -19.54 -12.79
C HIS A 392 11.85 -19.86 -11.51
N ASP A 393 11.16 -19.99 -10.40
CA ASP A 393 11.73 -20.48 -9.15
C ASP A 393 12.06 -21.97 -9.26
N LEU A 394 13.23 -22.37 -8.77
CA LEU A 394 13.70 -23.76 -8.87
C LEU A 394 13.64 -24.53 -7.55
N THR A 395 13.43 -23.84 -6.42
CA THR A 395 13.60 -24.45 -5.10
C THR A 395 12.54 -24.11 -4.05
N GLY A 396 11.92 -22.93 -4.15
CA GLY A 396 11.04 -22.40 -3.11
C GLY A 396 11.74 -21.89 -1.85
N PHE A 397 13.06 -21.69 -1.92
CA PHE A 397 13.87 -21.21 -0.80
C PHE A 397 14.37 -19.78 -1.02
N ASP A 398 13.43 -18.85 -1.18
CA ASP A 398 13.67 -17.41 -1.10
C ASP A 398 14.64 -16.84 -2.13
N GLY A 399 14.70 -17.43 -3.34
CA GLY A 399 15.35 -16.83 -4.49
C GLY A 399 14.78 -15.44 -4.73
N ARG A 400 15.62 -14.45 -5.07
CA ARG A 400 15.18 -13.06 -5.16
C ARG A 400 15.90 -12.25 -6.21
N PHE A 401 15.17 -11.31 -6.81
CA PHE A 401 15.73 -10.29 -7.70
C PHE A 401 14.95 -8.99 -7.59
N ASP A 402 15.61 -7.86 -7.86
CA ASP A 402 14.89 -6.58 -7.89
C ASP A 402 14.71 -6.06 -9.32
N SER A 403 15.67 -6.31 -10.22
CA SER A 403 15.65 -5.79 -11.58
C SER A 403 16.35 -6.73 -12.56
N ILE A 404 15.86 -6.73 -13.80
CA ILE A 404 16.48 -7.40 -14.95
C ILE A 404 16.78 -6.31 -15.99
N LEU A 405 18.03 -6.21 -16.41
CA LEU A 405 18.48 -5.29 -17.45
C LEU A 405 18.84 -6.07 -18.73
N LEU A 406 18.23 -5.67 -19.82
CA LEU A 406 18.55 -6.10 -21.17
C LEU A 406 19.25 -4.95 -21.89
N THR A 407 20.46 -5.12 -22.38
CA THR A 407 21.23 -4.03 -23.00
C THR A 407 22.10 -4.48 -24.16
N LEU A 408 22.16 -3.67 -25.23
CA LEU A 408 23.09 -3.84 -26.34
C LEU A 408 24.52 -3.42 -25.97
N GLY A 409 24.70 -2.70 -24.86
CA GLY A 409 26.00 -2.31 -24.34
C GLY A 409 26.82 -3.48 -23.80
N HIS A 410 28.15 -3.33 -23.75
CA HIS A 410 29.09 -4.37 -23.32
C HIS A 410 29.50 -4.29 -21.85
N GLY A 411 29.09 -3.26 -21.14
CA GLY A 411 29.48 -3.04 -19.74
C GLY A 411 28.49 -3.60 -18.74
N ALA A 412 28.99 -4.05 -17.58
CA ALA A 412 28.14 -4.30 -16.43
C ALA A 412 27.40 -3.01 -16.02
N PRO A 413 26.15 -3.11 -15.54
CA PRO A 413 25.41 -1.96 -15.06
C PRO A 413 26.16 -1.23 -13.93
N VAL A 414 26.00 0.09 -13.89
CA VAL A 414 26.52 0.91 -12.79
C VAL A 414 25.78 0.56 -11.50
N GLU A 415 26.46 0.61 -10.34
CA GLU A 415 25.88 0.22 -9.05
C GLU A 415 24.70 1.08 -8.61
N ASP A 416 24.59 2.35 -9.06
CA ASP A 416 23.46 3.23 -8.73
C ASP A 416 22.19 2.84 -9.50
N ILE A 417 21.46 1.89 -8.93
CA ILE A 417 20.20 1.40 -9.49
C ILE A 417 19.10 2.48 -9.53
N ALA A 418 19.09 3.43 -8.60
CA ALA A 418 18.06 4.48 -8.55
C ALA A 418 18.20 5.45 -9.73
N SER A 419 19.45 5.87 -10.03
CA SER A 419 19.75 6.73 -11.18
C SER A 419 19.44 6.02 -12.49
N LEU A 420 19.88 4.76 -12.62
CA LEU A 420 19.60 3.92 -13.78
C LEU A 420 18.09 3.75 -14.01
N ARG A 421 17.32 3.48 -12.95
CA ARG A 421 15.88 3.35 -13.00
C ARG A 421 15.19 4.63 -13.44
N ASN A 422 15.54 5.77 -12.82
CA ASN A 422 14.97 7.07 -13.17
C ASN A 422 15.17 7.38 -14.66
N GLN A 423 16.37 7.08 -15.18
CA GLN A 423 16.70 7.30 -16.58
C GLN A 423 15.95 6.35 -17.53
N LEU A 424 15.97 5.03 -17.26
CA LEU A 424 15.44 4.03 -18.17
C LEU A 424 13.90 3.93 -18.12
N LEU A 425 13.30 4.20 -16.97
CA LEU A 425 11.83 4.24 -16.83
C LEU A 425 11.25 5.63 -17.19
N GLY A 426 12.09 6.66 -17.37
CA GLY A 426 11.62 8.02 -17.66
C GLY A 426 10.78 8.59 -16.52
N LEU A 427 11.16 8.32 -15.27
CA LEU A 427 10.38 8.78 -14.11
C LEU A 427 10.44 10.30 -13.99
N PRO A 428 9.32 10.96 -13.58
CA PRO A 428 9.29 12.40 -13.39
C PRO A 428 10.37 12.88 -12.42
N VAL A 429 11.09 13.94 -12.80
CA VAL A 429 12.15 14.54 -11.96
C VAL A 429 11.55 15.15 -10.68
N LEU A 430 10.36 15.74 -10.79
CA LEU A 430 9.67 16.35 -9.65
C LEU A 430 8.58 15.40 -9.13
N PRO A 431 8.40 15.30 -7.80
CA PRO A 431 7.31 14.56 -7.22
C PRO A 431 5.96 15.25 -7.51
N GLU A 432 4.93 14.45 -7.74
CA GLU A 432 3.56 14.93 -7.91
C GLU A 432 3.03 15.50 -6.60
N ASP A 433 2.46 16.70 -6.63
CA ASP A 433 1.90 17.34 -5.42
C ASP A 433 0.53 16.76 -5.09
N ARG A 434 0.37 16.22 -3.88
CA ARG A 434 -0.88 15.67 -3.33
C ARG A 434 -1.60 16.64 -2.38
N GLY A 435 -1.15 17.88 -2.35
CA GLY A 435 -1.77 18.97 -1.58
C GLY A 435 -1.32 19.03 -0.12
N SER A 436 -2.07 19.81 0.67
CA SER A 436 -1.73 20.11 2.06
C SER A 436 -2.75 19.54 3.02
N PHE A 437 -2.25 19.07 4.17
CA PHE A 437 -2.98 18.45 5.25
C PHE A 437 -2.70 19.14 6.57
N ASP A 438 -3.63 19.02 7.50
CA ASP A 438 -3.40 19.51 8.88
C ASP A 438 -2.39 18.60 9.59
N PHE A 439 -2.50 17.29 9.34
CA PHE A 439 -1.66 16.27 9.96
C PHE A 439 -1.22 15.21 8.96
N VAL A 440 0.08 14.93 8.91
CA VAL A 440 0.67 13.86 8.09
C VAL A 440 1.23 12.77 9.00
N VAL A 441 0.62 11.60 8.97
CA VAL A 441 1.02 10.44 9.76
C VAL A 441 1.79 9.48 8.86
N VAL A 442 3.04 9.19 9.20
CA VAL A 442 3.90 8.25 8.48
C VAL A 442 4.00 6.94 9.25
N GLY A 443 3.53 5.85 8.64
CA GLY A 443 3.44 4.52 9.20
C GLY A 443 2.01 4.13 9.58
N GLY A 444 1.42 3.16 8.87
CA GLY A 444 0.06 2.62 9.08
C GLY A 444 0.02 1.43 10.05
N GLY A 445 0.95 1.36 11.02
CA GLY A 445 0.88 0.44 12.14
C GLY A 445 -0.24 0.85 13.11
N VAL A 446 -0.45 0.06 14.18
CA VAL A 446 -1.51 0.30 15.17
C VAL A 446 -1.47 1.72 15.74
N SER A 447 -0.28 2.25 16.05
CA SER A 447 -0.11 3.63 16.55
C SER A 447 -0.51 4.68 15.52
N GLY A 448 -0.07 4.52 14.26
CA GLY A 448 -0.38 5.48 13.20
C GLY A 448 -1.85 5.47 12.80
N MET A 449 -2.49 4.29 12.78
CA MET A 449 -3.94 4.19 12.58
C MET A 449 -4.70 4.95 13.68
N CYS A 450 -4.33 4.76 14.96
CA CYS A 450 -4.96 5.49 16.07
C CYS A 450 -4.70 7.00 15.99
N ALA A 451 -3.49 7.44 15.58
CA ALA A 451 -3.17 8.86 15.40
C ALA A 451 -4.01 9.49 14.29
N ALA A 452 -4.12 8.82 13.14
CA ALA A 452 -4.90 9.30 12.02
C ALA A 452 -6.40 9.36 12.33
N LEU A 453 -6.96 8.27 12.89
CA LEU A 453 -8.38 8.22 13.27
C LEU A 453 -8.74 9.26 14.33
N SER A 454 -7.92 9.38 15.37
CA SER A 454 -8.13 10.33 16.45
C SER A 454 -8.17 11.78 15.93
N ALA A 455 -7.19 12.17 15.13
CA ALA A 455 -7.11 13.49 14.51
C ALA A 455 -8.29 13.75 13.55
N ALA A 456 -8.62 12.78 12.70
CA ALA A 456 -9.70 12.91 11.73
C ALA A 456 -11.07 13.08 12.39
N ARG A 457 -11.34 12.36 13.49
CA ARG A 457 -12.58 12.48 14.28
C ARG A 457 -12.71 13.80 15.03
N LEU A 458 -11.59 14.48 15.25
CA LEU A 458 -11.55 15.85 15.79
C LEU A 458 -11.62 16.90 14.68
N GLY A 459 -11.86 16.49 13.43
CA GLY A 459 -12.13 17.38 12.29
C GLY A 459 -10.92 17.75 11.45
N LEU A 460 -9.76 17.17 11.71
CA LEU A 460 -8.53 17.46 10.97
C LEU A 460 -8.49 16.75 9.61
N LYS A 461 -7.93 17.40 8.60
CA LYS A 461 -7.59 16.79 7.32
C LYS A 461 -6.27 16.03 7.45
N VAL A 462 -6.31 14.71 7.38
CA VAL A 462 -5.19 13.82 7.68
C VAL A 462 -4.69 13.10 6.43
N ALA A 463 -3.37 13.04 6.24
CA ALA A 463 -2.72 12.11 5.33
C ALA A 463 -2.13 10.94 6.12
N LEU A 464 -2.51 9.70 5.81
CA LEU A 464 -1.89 8.50 6.35
C LEU A 464 -1.05 7.83 5.26
N VAL A 465 0.27 7.77 5.47
CA VAL A 465 1.23 7.22 4.51
C VAL A 465 1.73 5.88 5.01
N GLN A 466 1.57 4.84 4.20
CA GLN A 466 1.96 3.46 4.53
C GLN A 466 2.75 2.83 3.39
N ASP A 467 3.93 2.30 3.69
CA ASP A 467 4.83 1.68 2.73
C ASP A 467 4.42 0.26 2.30
N ARG A 468 3.62 -0.43 3.12
CA ARG A 468 3.08 -1.75 2.81
C ARG A 468 1.67 -1.66 2.24
N LYS A 469 1.22 -2.74 1.60
CA LYS A 469 -0.15 -2.87 1.05
C LYS A 469 -1.19 -3.25 2.12
N ILE A 470 -0.75 -3.46 3.36
CA ILE A 470 -1.58 -3.88 4.50
C ILE A 470 -1.34 -2.93 5.68
N LEU A 471 -2.42 -2.61 6.41
CA LEU A 471 -2.39 -1.84 7.65
C LEU A 471 -2.19 -2.74 8.88
N GLY A 472 -1.79 -2.14 10.02
CA GLY A 472 -1.68 -2.83 11.30
C GLY A 472 -0.26 -3.10 11.77
N GLY A 473 0.75 -2.94 10.92
CA GLY A 473 2.16 -3.14 11.28
C GLY A 473 2.45 -4.57 11.74
N ASN A 474 3.01 -4.76 12.94
CA ASN A 474 3.26 -6.10 13.47
C ASN A 474 1.97 -6.90 13.73
N ASN A 475 0.82 -6.22 13.92
CA ASN A 475 -0.49 -6.86 14.01
C ASN A 475 -1.17 -6.92 12.63
N SER A 476 -0.53 -7.56 11.68
CA SER A 476 -1.03 -7.81 10.33
C SER A 476 -0.82 -9.27 9.93
N SER A 477 -1.45 -9.70 8.84
CA SER A 477 -1.26 -11.04 8.27
C SER A 477 0.17 -11.29 7.76
N GLU A 478 0.97 -10.24 7.55
CA GLU A 478 2.38 -10.35 7.12
C GLU A 478 3.33 -10.69 8.28
N VAL A 479 3.10 -10.15 9.48
CA VAL A 479 4.02 -10.32 10.64
C VAL A 479 3.43 -11.23 11.71
N ARG A 480 2.12 -11.22 11.87
CA ARG A 480 1.33 -12.13 12.71
C ARG A 480 1.68 -12.11 14.19
N VAL A 481 1.79 -10.92 14.77
CA VAL A 481 1.98 -10.72 16.21
C VAL A 481 0.66 -10.27 16.84
N GLY A 482 0.23 -10.94 17.90
CA GLY A 482 -0.96 -10.57 18.68
C GLY A 482 -0.79 -9.25 19.43
N LEU A 483 -1.89 -8.52 19.66
CA LEU A 483 -1.87 -7.28 20.43
C LEU A 483 -1.51 -7.52 21.89
N GLY A 484 -0.30 -7.10 22.31
CA GLY A 484 0.15 -7.13 23.72
C GLY A 484 -0.27 -5.88 24.48
N GLY A 485 -0.34 -5.99 25.81
CA GLY A 485 -0.69 -4.91 26.73
C GLY A 485 -2.18 -4.82 27.07
N ARG A 486 -2.59 -3.72 27.73
CA ARG A 486 -3.98 -3.43 28.14
C ARG A 486 -4.36 -2.04 27.67
N ILE A 487 -5.66 -1.81 27.56
CA ILE A 487 -6.25 -0.49 27.26
C ILE A 487 -7.28 -0.14 28.34
N ASN A 488 -7.78 1.08 28.28
CA ASN A 488 -8.80 1.58 29.20
C ASN A 488 -8.34 1.53 30.68
N ILE A 489 -7.09 1.89 30.91
CA ILE A 489 -6.42 1.88 32.22
C ILE A 489 -5.72 3.22 32.49
N GLY A 490 -5.35 3.43 33.75
CA GLY A 490 -4.60 4.60 34.19
C GLY A 490 -5.47 5.84 34.35
N PRO A 491 -4.90 7.06 34.22
CA PRO A 491 -5.60 8.30 34.51
C PRO A 491 -6.72 8.62 33.50
N TYR A 492 -6.65 8.04 32.27
CA TYR A 492 -7.61 8.30 31.17
C TYR A 492 -8.20 7.00 30.65
N PRO A 493 -9.20 6.40 31.35
CA PRO A 493 -9.77 5.11 30.94
C PRO A 493 -10.49 5.12 29.58
N SER A 494 -10.77 6.30 29.03
CA SER A 494 -11.37 6.43 27.70
C SER A 494 -10.38 6.17 26.56
N LEU A 495 -9.07 6.20 26.82
CA LEU A 495 -8.05 5.87 25.84
C LEU A 495 -8.06 4.37 25.54
N GLY A 496 -8.01 4.03 24.26
CA GLY A 496 -7.96 2.66 23.75
C GLY A 496 -9.30 2.12 23.23
N TYR A 497 -10.45 2.78 23.47
CA TYR A 497 -11.70 2.41 22.82
C TYR A 497 -11.55 2.46 21.30
N LEU A 498 -10.79 3.40 20.79
CA LEU A 498 -10.47 3.53 19.37
C LEU A 498 -9.82 2.25 18.82
N LEU A 499 -8.87 1.66 19.51
CA LEU A 499 -8.25 0.40 19.11
C LEU A 499 -9.27 -0.76 19.04
N ASN A 500 -10.24 -0.82 19.96
CA ASN A 500 -11.26 -1.88 19.97
C ASN A 500 -12.08 -1.92 18.68
N GLU A 501 -12.20 -0.80 17.98
CA GLU A 501 -12.99 -0.72 16.75
C GLU A 501 -12.39 -1.56 15.62
N PHE A 502 -11.07 -1.71 15.59
CA PHE A 502 -10.37 -2.47 14.56
C PHE A 502 -9.48 -3.60 15.08
N ALA A 503 -9.38 -3.77 16.40
CA ALA A 503 -8.66 -4.89 16.98
C ALA A 503 -9.24 -6.23 16.49
N PRO A 504 -8.38 -7.21 16.15
CA PRO A 504 -8.85 -8.54 15.76
C PRO A 504 -9.65 -9.20 16.88
N SER A 505 -10.71 -9.92 16.51
CA SER A 505 -11.58 -10.65 17.46
C SER A 505 -10.89 -11.85 18.13
N ARG A 506 -9.87 -12.40 17.48
CA ARG A 506 -9.06 -13.52 17.98
C ARG A 506 -7.64 -13.06 18.30
N LYS A 507 -6.96 -13.78 19.17
CA LYS A 507 -5.60 -13.49 19.61
C LYS A 507 -4.63 -14.61 19.29
N GLY A 508 -3.35 -14.29 19.29
CA GLY A 508 -2.23 -15.23 19.20
C GLY A 508 -1.14 -14.74 18.24
N ASN A 509 0.05 -15.29 18.45
CA ASN A 509 1.18 -15.11 17.53
C ASN A 509 1.21 -16.28 16.55
N ALA A 510 1.77 -16.05 15.35
CA ALA A 510 1.94 -17.07 14.32
C ALA A 510 0.65 -17.89 14.10
N ARG A 511 -0.44 -17.21 13.78
CA ARG A 511 -1.75 -17.82 13.48
C ARG A 511 -2.07 -17.65 12.00
N PRO A 512 -3.07 -18.36 11.45
CA PRO A 512 -3.57 -18.12 10.09
C PRO A 512 -3.91 -16.64 9.83
N ALA A 513 -3.77 -16.19 8.57
CA ALA A 513 -3.86 -14.78 8.18
C ALA A 513 -5.18 -14.11 8.58
N GLU A 514 -6.30 -14.81 8.44
CA GLU A 514 -7.66 -14.34 8.72
C GLU A 514 -7.87 -13.94 10.20
N ILE A 515 -7.03 -14.43 11.10
CA ILE A 515 -7.08 -14.07 12.54
C ILE A 515 -6.76 -12.59 12.76
N TYR A 516 -6.00 -11.97 11.82
CA TYR A 516 -5.53 -10.59 11.97
C TYR A 516 -6.50 -9.56 11.41
N GLU A 517 -7.56 -9.98 10.69
CA GLU A 517 -8.67 -9.15 10.23
C GLU A 517 -8.18 -7.85 9.54
N ASP A 518 -7.28 -7.98 8.56
CA ASP A 518 -6.65 -6.81 7.90
C ASP A 518 -7.67 -5.96 7.14
N GLU A 519 -8.70 -6.58 6.55
CA GLU A 519 -9.81 -5.88 5.88
C GLU A 519 -10.54 -4.94 6.84
N LYS A 520 -10.78 -5.37 8.08
CA LYS A 520 -11.43 -4.54 9.10
C LYS A 520 -10.61 -3.28 9.43
N LYS A 521 -9.28 -3.38 9.42
CA LYS A 521 -8.38 -2.25 9.60
C LYS A 521 -8.44 -1.29 8.41
N MET A 522 -8.49 -1.82 7.20
CA MET A 522 -8.63 -1.05 5.99
C MET A 522 -9.99 -0.32 5.96
N ASP A 523 -11.06 -1.04 6.26
CA ASP A 523 -12.42 -0.52 6.25
C ASP A 523 -12.61 0.68 7.18
N ILE A 524 -12.10 0.60 8.41
CA ILE A 524 -12.27 1.71 9.35
C ILE A 524 -11.55 2.97 8.88
N ILE A 525 -10.39 2.85 8.27
CA ILE A 525 -9.65 3.99 7.71
C ILE A 525 -10.38 4.57 6.50
N LEU A 526 -10.86 3.72 5.58
CA LEU A 526 -11.57 4.17 4.37
C LEU A 526 -12.93 4.82 4.65
N ARG A 527 -13.59 4.46 5.76
CA ARG A 527 -14.85 5.10 6.19
C ARG A 527 -14.63 6.50 6.76
N GLU A 528 -13.43 6.83 7.20
CA GLU A 528 -13.13 8.12 7.78
C GLU A 528 -12.88 9.17 6.69
N LYS A 529 -13.87 10.06 6.46
CA LYS A 529 -13.87 11.03 5.34
C LYS A 529 -12.70 12.01 5.37
N ASN A 530 -12.15 12.27 6.55
CA ASN A 530 -11.06 13.22 6.76
C ASN A 530 -9.66 12.58 6.59
N ILE A 531 -9.58 11.28 6.27
CA ILE A 531 -8.32 10.60 6.03
C ILE A 531 -8.12 10.38 4.53
N SER A 532 -7.00 10.89 4.00
CA SER A 532 -6.46 10.50 2.70
C SER A 532 -5.40 9.44 2.92
N LEU A 533 -5.66 8.22 2.45
CA LEU A 533 -4.78 7.07 2.62
C LEU A 533 -3.86 6.89 1.41
N PHE A 534 -2.54 6.84 1.65
CA PHE A 534 -1.49 6.62 0.65
C PHE A 534 -0.81 5.27 0.94
N MET A 535 -1.34 4.18 0.35
CA MET A 535 -0.81 2.82 0.48
C MET A 535 0.27 2.52 -0.54
N GLY A 536 1.29 1.75 -0.16
CA GLY A 536 2.41 1.41 -1.03
C GLY A 536 3.34 2.62 -1.29
N TYR A 537 3.38 3.59 -0.38
CA TYR A 537 4.25 4.75 -0.48
C TYR A 537 5.22 4.81 0.71
N ARG A 538 6.50 4.70 0.42
CA ARG A 538 7.57 4.86 1.40
C ARG A 538 8.08 6.30 1.40
N VAL A 539 8.09 6.95 2.55
CA VAL A 539 8.71 8.28 2.68
C VAL A 539 10.21 8.14 2.50
N THR A 540 10.76 8.82 1.52
CA THR A 540 12.16 8.75 1.12
C THR A 540 12.92 10.06 1.29
N ASP A 541 12.21 11.17 1.46
CA ASP A 541 12.82 12.49 1.63
C ASP A 541 11.91 13.46 2.38
N VAL A 542 12.49 14.51 2.96
CA VAL A 542 11.82 15.54 3.75
C VAL A 542 12.24 16.92 3.28
N ASP A 543 11.28 17.75 2.88
CA ASP A 543 11.49 19.17 2.63
C ASP A 543 11.21 19.97 3.89
N LYS A 544 12.15 20.81 4.29
CA LYS A 544 12.05 21.64 5.50
C LYS A 544 11.67 23.08 5.15
N LYS A 545 10.82 23.67 6.01
CA LYS A 545 10.53 25.11 5.94
C LYS A 545 11.69 25.90 6.54
N ASP A 546 12.17 25.43 7.68
CA ASP A 546 13.29 25.98 8.46
C ASP A 546 14.13 24.80 8.98
N SER A 547 15.25 25.05 9.63
CA SER A 547 16.15 23.98 10.12
C SER A 547 15.46 22.98 11.07
N ASP A 548 14.41 23.40 11.75
CA ASP A 548 13.70 22.69 12.81
C ASP A 548 12.21 22.43 12.54
N ARG A 549 11.76 22.61 11.26
CA ARG A 549 10.34 22.41 10.91
C ARG A 549 10.18 21.74 9.54
N ILE A 550 9.42 20.67 9.50
CA ILE A 550 9.05 19.96 8.26
C ILE A 550 7.98 20.78 7.53
N ARG A 551 8.11 20.92 6.20
CA ARG A 551 7.12 21.48 5.29
C ARG A 551 6.32 20.39 4.59
N SER A 552 7.03 19.41 4.03
CA SER A 552 6.45 18.30 3.29
C SER A 552 7.33 17.06 3.36
N VAL A 553 6.73 15.92 3.08
CA VAL A 553 7.43 14.66 2.83
C VAL A 553 7.33 14.31 1.35
N VAL A 554 8.38 13.67 0.82
CA VAL A 554 8.35 13.01 -0.48
C VAL A 554 8.28 11.51 -0.24
N ALA A 555 7.30 10.87 -0.87
CA ALA A 555 7.11 9.44 -0.76
C ALA A 555 7.19 8.77 -2.14
N THR A 556 7.89 7.66 -2.22
CA THR A 556 8.11 6.87 -3.42
C THR A 556 7.19 5.65 -3.40
N ASN A 557 6.46 5.42 -4.49
CA ASN A 557 5.65 4.23 -4.66
C ASN A 557 6.54 2.98 -4.72
N VAL A 558 6.16 1.92 -4.02
CA VAL A 558 6.98 0.69 -3.90
C VAL A 558 6.95 -0.18 -5.15
N ASP A 559 5.97 0.01 -6.03
CA ASP A 559 5.80 -0.79 -7.24
C ASP A 559 6.35 -0.09 -8.49
N ASP A 560 5.99 1.18 -8.72
CA ASP A 560 6.31 1.93 -9.95
C ASP A 560 7.34 3.05 -9.76
N TYR A 561 7.79 3.28 -8.53
CA TYR A 561 8.81 4.26 -8.13
C TYR A 561 8.43 5.72 -8.40
N ARG A 562 7.20 6.03 -8.77
CA ARG A 562 6.71 7.41 -8.87
C ARG A 562 6.71 8.07 -7.52
N ARG A 563 7.07 9.36 -7.51
CA ARG A 563 7.19 10.12 -6.27
C ARG A 563 6.03 11.08 -6.11
N ILE A 564 5.53 11.18 -4.89
CA ILE A 564 4.51 12.16 -4.50
C ILE A 564 5.06 13.06 -3.40
N ARG A 565 4.59 14.32 -3.35
CA ARG A 565 4.82 15.25 -2.26
C ARG A 565 3.54 15.45 -1.46
N ILE A 566 3.65 15.39 -0.15
CA ILE A 566 2.54 15.59 0.79
C ILE A 566 2.97 16.69 1.77
N SER A 567 2.31 17.85 1.71
CA SER A 567 2.58 18.98 2.60
C SER A 567 1.74 18.91 3.87
N GLY A 568 2.23 19.42 5.00
CA GLY A 568 1.50 19.37 6.26
C GLY A 568 1.88 20.45 7.25
N HIS A 569 0.95 20.73 8.19
CA HIS A 569 1.22 21.60 9.33
C HIS A 569 2.00 20.86 10.41
N TYR A 570 1.56 19.67 10.78
CA TYR A 570 2.17 18.77 11.76
C TYR A 570 2.40 17.39 11.17
N PHE A 571 3.38 16.68 11.71
CA PHE A 571 3.81 15.36 11.26
C PHE A 571 3.90 14.40 12.44
N ALA A 572 3.68 13.11 12.21
CA ALA A 572 3.94 12.07 13.19
C ALA A 572 4.77 10.93 12.60
N ASP A 573 5.84 10.57 13.29
CA ASP A 573 6.59 9.34 13.03
C ASP A 573 5.97 8.18 13.78
N CYS A 574 5.21 7.35 13.06
CA CYS A 574 4.61 6.11 13.53
C CYS A 574 5.21 4.88 12.82
N THR A 575 6.40 5.03 12.21
CA THR A 575 7.08 3.96 11.46
C THR A 575 7.62 2.86 12.36
N GLY A 576 7.81 3.16 13.66
CA GLY A 576 8.44 2.28 14.63
C GLY A 576 9.96 2.20 14.52
N ASP A 577 10.54 2.66 13.40
CA ASP A 577 11.98 2.67 13.12
C ASP A 577 12.56 4.11 13.05
N ALA A 578 11.75 5.13 13.41
CA ALA A 578 12.12 6.54 13.38
C ALA A 578 12.61 7.02 11.99
N PHE A 579 12.01 6.54 10.91
CA PHE A 579 12.43 6.91 9.56
C PHE A 579 12.18 8.38 9.25
N LEU A 580 10.97 8.88 9.53
CA LEU A 580 10.64 10.28 9.28
C LEU A 580 11.52 11.21 10.13
N ALA A 581 11.67 10.89 11.43
CA ALA A 581 12.48 11.67 12.35
C ALA A 581 13.96 11.72 11.92
N SER A 582 14.51 10.59 11.49
CA SER A 582 15.88 10.50 10.98
C SER A 582 16.07 11.32 9.71
N LEU A 583 15.15 11.24 8.74
CA LEU A 583 15.18 12.06 7.52
C LEU A 583 15.04 13.56 7.83
N ALA A 584 14.25 13.90 8.87
CA ALA A 584 14.11 15.27 9.34
C ALA A 584 15.32 15.77 10.17
N GLY A 585 16.30 14.91 10.46
CA GLY A 585 17.50 15.26 11.22
C GLY A 585 17.25 15.41 12.73
N ALA A 586 16.20 14.78 13.27
CA ALA A 586 16.01 14.66 14.71
C ALA A 586 17.03 13.70 15.33
N GLU A 587 17.45 13.96 16.55
CA GLU A 587 18.33 13.07 17.29
C GLU A 587 17.63 11.72 17.55
N CYS A 588 18.29 10.66 17.13
CA CYS A 588 17.85 9.27 17.34
C CYS A 588 18.98 8.47 18.00
N VAL A 589 18.60 7.59 18.92
CA VAL A 589 19.53 6.68 19.61
C VAL A 589 19.11 5.23 19.41
N MET A 590 20.06 4.29 19.47
CA MET A 590 19.83 2.85 19.37
C MET A 590 20.82 2.12 20.28
N GLY A 591 20.43 0.95 20.78
CA GLY A 591 21.26 0.19 21.71
C GLY A 591 21.04 0.57 23.18
N ARG A 592 21.87 -0.02 24.07
CA ARG A 592 21.73 0.16 25.52
C ARG A 592 22.60 1.31 26.01
N GLU A 593 22.00 2.19 26.77
CA GLU A 593 22.73 3.22 27.50
C GLU A 593 23.53 2.63 28.66
N SER A 594 24.64 3.29 29.01
CA SER A 594 25.40 2.91 30.21
C SER A 594 24.64 3.27 31.48
N LYS A 595 24.88 2.50 32.54
CA LYS A 595 24.37 2.77 33.88
C LYS A 595 24.69 4.19 34.35
N SER A 596 25.86 4.72 33.99
CA SER A 596 26.27 6.09 34.34
C SER A 596 25.44 7.19 33.69
N LYS A 597 24.75 6.91 32.54
CA LYS A 597 23.98 7.92 31.82
C LYS A 597 22.71 8.31 32.55
N TYR A 598 21.93 7.33 33.01
CA TYR A 598 20.64 7.55 33.66
C TYR A 598 20.55 6.94 35.09
N GLY A 599 21.59 6.25 35.57
CA GLY A 599 21.58 5.58 36.87
C GLY A 599 20.66 4.37 36.94
N GLU A 600 20.29 3.80 35.81
CA GLU A 600 19.34 2.67 35.75
C GLU A 600 19.96 1.38 36.31
N PRO A 601 19.29 0.70 37.26
CA PRO A 601 19.83 -0.52 37.89
C PRO A 601 20.13 -1.65 36.92
N SER A 602 19.29 -1.80 35.86
CA SER A 602 19.38 -2.89 34.89
C SER A 602 20.23 -2.55 33.66
N ALA A 603 20.74 -1.33 33.55
CA ALA A 603 21.60 -0.91 32.43
C ALA A 603 23.02 -1.50 32.57
N PRO A 604 23.70 -1.79 31.47
CA PRO A 604 25.10 -2.24 31.50
C PRO A 604 26.04 -1.12 31.98
N ASP A 605 27.21 -1.50 32.50
CA ASP A 605 28.20 -0.53 32.97
C ASP A 605 28.74 0.37 31.84
N ILE A 606 28.85 -0.21 30.62
CA ILE A 606 29.30 0.47 29.40
C ILE A 606 28.19 0.37 28.36
N ALA A 607 27.90 1.51 27.71
CA ALA A 607 26.93 1.55 26.60
C ALA A 607 27.36 0.64 25.45
N ASP A 608 26.41 -0.02 24.82
CA ASP A 608 26.66 -0.91 23.69
C ASP A 608 25.55 -0.84 22.63
N GLY A 609 25.73 -1.54 21.51
CA GLY A 609 24.77 -1.59 20.41
C GLY A 609 23.69 -2.66 20.53
N VAL A 610 23.61 -3.37 21.68
CA VAL A 610 22.62 -4.45 21.86
C VAL A 610 21.22 -3.87 21.90
N THR A 611 20.31 -4.48 21.15
CA THR A 611 18.89 -4.13 21.08
C THR A 611 18.03 -5.33 21.44
N LEU A 612 16.76 -5.10 21.70
CA LEU A 612 15.77 -6.17 21.61
C LEU A 612 15.70 -6.61 20.13
N GLY A 613 15.89 -7.89 19.89
CA GLY A 613 15.97 -8.45 18.55
C GLY A 613 14.63 -8.51 17.81
N ALA A 614 14.67 -9.14 16.66
CA ALA A 614 13.51 -9.37 15.82
C ALA A 614 13.11 -10.85 15.80
N SER A 615 11.83 -11.13 15.60
CA SER A 615 11.32 -12.50 15.41
C SER A 615 10.77 -12.67 14.01
N VAL A 616 11.22 -13.70 13.32
CA VAL A 616 10.60 -14.23 12.10
C VAL A 616 9.62 -15.32 12.52
N GLN A 617 8.33 -15.01 12.49
CA GLN A 617 7.27 -15.91 12.94
C GLN A 617 7.00 -17.00 11.91
N TRP A 618 6.62 -18.19 12.36
CA TRP A 618 6.24 -19.31 11.50
C TRP A 618 5.29 -20.27 12.22
N TYR A 619 4.57 -21.09 11.47
CA TYR A 619 3.77 -22.20 12.04
C TYR A 619 3.61 -23.35 11.06
N SER A 620 3.41 -24.53 11.64
CA SER A 620 3.03 -25.75 10.95
C SER A 620 1.64 -26.21 11.38
N GLU A 621 0.99 -26.97 10.53
CA GLU A 621 -0.30 -27.61 10.82
C GLU A 621 -0.21 -29.11 10.61
N GLU A 622 -0.96 -29.87 11.41
CA GLU A 622 -1.19 -31.30 11.15
C GLU A 622 -2.21 -31.43 10.02
N ILE A 623 -1.84 -32.20 9.02
CA ILE A 623 -2.71 -32.57 7.93
C ILE A 623 -2.86 -34.10 7.90
N GLY A 624 -3.93 -34.65 7.33
CA GLY A 624 -4.28 -36.08 7.43
C GLY A 624 -3.29 -37.06 6.80
N ASN A 625 -2.35 -36.58 5.94
CA ASN A 625 -1.38 -37.37 5.22
C ASN A 625 0.07 -37.02 5.67
N GLU A 626 0.99 -37.96 5.44
CA GLU A 626 2.41 -37.66 5.57
C GLU A 626 2.85 -36.56 4.60
N THR A 627 3.71 -35.69 5.08
CA THR A 627 4.29 -34.60 4.30
C THR A 627 5.81 -34.65 4.33
N ALA A 628 6.42 -34.39 3.19
CA ALA A 628 7.87 -34.24 3.09
C ALA A 628 8.27 -32.78 3.28
N PHE A 629 9.49 -32.56 3.74
CA PHE A 629 10.21 -31.30 3.65
C PHE A 629 11.63 -31.61 3.19
N PRO A 630 12.22 -30.80 2.29
CA PRO A 630 13.58 -31.08 1.81
C PRO A 630 14.59 -31.20 2.97
N ASP A 631 15.45 -32.21 2.91
CA ASP A 631 16.60 -32.24 3.81
C ASP A 631 17.66 -31.24 3.27
N ILE A 632 18.05 -30.29 4.12
CA ILE A 632 18.93 -29.20 3.74
C ILE A 632 20.33 -29.39 4.33
N ASP A 633 21.35 -29.17 3.54
CA ASP A 633 22.76 -29.24 3.94
C ASP A 633 23.42 -27.88 4.10
N TRP A 634 22.70 -26.84 3.70
CA TRP A 634 23.13 -25.42 3.76
C TRP A 634 22.71 -24.72 5.07
N GLY A 635 21.89 -25.35 5.92
CA GLY A 635 21.34 -24.79 7.15
C GLY A 635 22.33 -24.79 8.32
N LEU A 636 21.84 -24.29 9.48
CA LEU A 636 22.57 -24.42 10.77
C LEU A 636 22.75 -25.89 11.15
N ASP A 637 23.85 -26.18 11.82
CA ASP A 637 24.06 -27.50 12.45
C ASP A 637 23.16 -27.64 13.69
N ILE A 638 21.92 -28.07 13.43
CA ILE A 638 20.93 -28.38 14.45
C ILE A 638 21.03 -29.86 14.82
N ASN A 639 21.11 -30.13 16.11
CA ASN A 639 21.15 -31.49 16.69
C ASN A 639 20.12 -31.65 17.81
N GLU A 640 20.11 -32.83 18.44
CA GLU A 640 19.10 -33.14 19.49
C GLU A 640 19.10 -32.16 20.66
N GLU A 641 20.29 -31.63 21.04
CA GLU A 641 20.43 -30.69 22.16
C GLU A 641 20.01 -29.25 21.78
N SER A 642 20.20 -28.85 20.53
CA SER A 642 19.92 -27.48 20.07
C SER A 642 18.55 -27.32 19.43
N ALA A 643 17.95 -28.41 18.95
CA ALA A 643 16.65 -28.40 18.30
C ALA A 643 15.53 -27.90 19.22
N GLN A 644 14.71 -27.02 18.69
CA GLN A 644 13.48 -26.58 19.37
C GLN A 644 12.30 -27.43 18.91
N ARG A 645 11.78 -28.30 19.80
CA ARG A 645 10.65 -29.20 19.54
C ARG A 645 9.31 -28.45 19.59
N VAL A 646 9.07 -27.56 18.63
CA VAL A 646 7.89 -26.70 18.55
C VAL A 646 7.23 -26.82 17.16
N ARG A 647 5.94 -26.49 17.07
CA ARG A 647 5.17 -26.47 15.81
C ARG A 647 4.90 -25.06 15.30
N ARG A 648 5.41 -24.04 15.98
CA ARG A 648 5.31 -22.63 15.60
C ARG A 648 6.42 -21.84 16.25
N GLY A 649 6.79 -20.71 15.64
CA GLY A 649 7.69 -19.74 16.21
C GLY A 649 7.21 -19.23 17.55
N GLN A 650 8.13 -19.11 18.50
CA GLN A 650 7.89 -18.62 19.84
C GLN A 650 8.50 -17.24 20.01
N TRP A 651 8.06 -16.47 20.99
CA TRP A 651 8.58 -15.13 21.26
C TRP A 651 10.09 -15.11 21.52
N TYR A 652 10.65 -16.18 22.10
CA TYR A 652 12.08 -16.29 22.41
C TYR A 652 12.95 -16.73 21.21
N TRP A 653 12.36 -16.96 20.02
CA TRP A 653 13.09 -17.05 18.78
C TRP A 653 13.37 -15.64 18.28
N GLU A 654 14.54 -15.14 18.64
CA GLU A 654 14.89 -13.74 18.50
C GLU A 654 16.30 -13.59 17.95
N VAL A 655 16.42 -12.91 16.84
CA VAL A 655 17.64 -12.76 16.05
C VAL A 655 18.07 -11.30 15.97
N GLY A 656 19.34 -11.05 15.65
CA GLY A 656 19.88 -9.73 15.39
C GLY A 656 20.00 -8.84 16.62
N MET A 657 20.10 -9.38 17.84
CA MET A 657 20.26 -8.55 19.04
C MET A 657 21.55 -7.73 19.03
N ASN A 658 22.61 -8.25 18.40
CA ASN A 658 23.94 -7.61 18.30
C ASN A 658 24.13 -6.87 16.96
N ASP A 659 23.13 -6.89 16.08
CA ASP A 659 23.19 -6.26 14.76
C ASP A 659 22.46 -4.90 14.77
N ASP A 660 22.80 -4.03 13.84
CA ASP A 660 22.09 -2.79 13.64
C ASP A 660 20.72 -3.07 13.00
N GLN A 661 19.63 -2.83 13.76
CA GLN A 661 18.25 -3.14 13.35
C GLN A 661 17.77 -2.36 12.11
N ILE A 662 18.51 -1.36 11.66
CA ILE A 662 18.23 -0.57 10.46
C ILE A 662 19.14 -1.00 9.31
N ARG A 663 20.45 -0.91 9.51
CA ARG A 663 21.43 -1.22 8.46
C ARG A 663 21.42 -2.69 8.08
N ASP A 664 21.34 -3.58 9.08
CA ASP A 664 21.49 -5.03 8.90
C ASP A 664 20.11 -5.74 8.84
N CYS A 665 19.00 -5.00 8.63
CA CYS A 665 17.65 -5.52 8.75
C CYS A 665 17.32 -6.66 7.78
N GLU A 666 17.86 -6.66 6.55
CA GLU A 666 17.70 -7.79 5.61
C GLU A 666 18.44 -9.03 6.09
N LYS A 667 19.70 -8.87 6.53
CA LYS A 667 20.49 -9.94 7.13
C LYS A 667 19.76 -10.54 8.36
N ILE A 668 19.21 -9.72 9.23
CA ILE A 668 18.47 -10.16 10.42
C ILE A 668 17.24 -10.99 10.03
N ARG A 669 16.45 -10.52 9.06
CA ARG A 669 15.32 -11.26 8.53
C ARG A 669 15.71 -12.60 7.93
N ASP A 670 16.74 -12.57 7.07
CA ASP A 670 17.25 -13.77 6.40
C ASP A 670 17.76 -14.80 7.41
N TYR A 671 18.46 -14.34 8.45
CA TYR A 671 18.91 -15.24 9.50
C TYR A 671 17.75 -15.89 10.26
N GLY A 672 16.69 -15.16 10.54
CA GLY A 672 15.48 -15.72 11.15
C GLY A 672 14.81 -16.80 10.29
N MET A 673 14.77 -16.62 8.97
CA MET A 673 14.29 -17.64 8.04
C MET A 673 15.24 -18.84 7.98
N TYR A 674 16.55 -18.58 7.95
CA TYR A 674 17.60 -19.60 7.93
C TYR A 674 17.50 -20.52 9.16
N VAL A 675 17.30 -19.97 10.35
CA VAL A 675 17.08 -20.72 11.59
C VAL A 675 15.80 -21.55 11.53
N ALA A 676 14.69 -20.95 11.05
CA ALA A 676 13.40 -21.64 10.97
C ALA A 676 13.47 -22.85 10.03
N TYR A 677 14.03 -22.68 8.83
CA TYR A 677 14.24 -23.78 7.90
C TYR A 677 15.16 -24.86 8.47
N SER A 678 16.26 -24.47 9.11
CA SER A 678 17.23 -25.43 9.68
C SER A 678 16.60 -26.29 10.76
N ASN A 679 15.90 -25.68 11.71
CA ASN A 679 15.23 -26.41 12.76
C ASN A 679 14.09 -27.28 12.23
N TRP A 680 13.28 -26.79 11.28
CA TRP A 680 12.18 -27.54 10.69
C TRP A 680 12.69 -28.74 9.89
N ALA A 681 13.74 -28.56 9.06
CA ALA A 681 14.36 -29.65 8.30
C ALA A 681 14.93 -30.75 9.23
N TYR A 682 15.58 -30.35 10.34
CA TYR A 682 16.04 -31.31 11.33
C TYR A 682 14.89 -32.10 11.94
N LEU A 683 13.82 -31.42 12.38
CA LEU A 683 12.65 -32.09 12.99
C LEU A 683 11.97 -33.07 12.04
N LYS A 684 11.86 -32.74 10.76
CA LYS A 684 11.24 -33.58 9.73
C LYS A 684 12.06 -34.78 9.31
N ASN A 685 13.40 -34.63 9.20
CA ASN A 685 14.22 -35.60 8.50
C ASN A 685 15.19 -36.36 9.41
N ARG A 686 15.82 -35.69 10.40
CA ARG A 686 16.98 -36.22 11.14
C ARG A 686 16.70 -36.45 12.63
N SER A 687 15.70 -35.79 13.19
CA SER A 687 15.36 -35.91 14.61
C SER A 687 14.95 -37.35 15.01
N PRO A 688 15.32 -37.82 16.19
CA PRO A 688 14.78 -39.08 16.72
C PRO A 688 13.26 -39.01 16.94
N PHE A 689 12.66 -37.81 16.93
CA PHE A 689 11.24 -37.56 17.08
C PHE A 689 10.54 -37.24 15.75
N LYS A 690 11.14 -37.49 14.59
CA LYS A 690 10.62 -37.14 13.26
C LYS A 690 9.20 -37.69 13.01
N GLU A 691 8.86 -38.83 13.57
CA GLU A 691 7.53 -39.43 13.46
C GLU A 691 6.43 -38.53 14.06
N GLU A 692 6.76 -37.72 15.09
CA GLU A 692 5.81 -36.75 15.66
C GLU A 692 5.48 -35.63 14.69
N TYR A 693 6.34 -35.39 13.69
CA TYR A 693 6.20 -34.33 12.68
C TYR A 693 5.84 -34.89 11.31
N ALA A 694 5.72 -36.21 11.12
CA ALA A 694 5.46 -36.85 9.83
C ALA A 694 4.25 -36.22 9.12
N HIS A 695 3.17 -35.98 9.85
CA HIS A 695 1.92 -35.38 9.34
C HIS A 695 1.86 -33.85 9.46
N SER A 696 2.95 -33.18 9.84
CA SER A 696 2.99 -31.73 9.98
C SER A 696 3.60 -31.07 8.76
N GLU A 697 2.92 -30.08 8.21
CA GLU A 697 3.37 -29.27 7.07
C GLU A 697 3.69 -27.86 7.52
N LEU A 698 4.82 -27.27 7.08
CA LEU A 698 5.13 -25.86 7.29
C LEU A 698 4.18 -25.03 6.42
N LYS A 699 3.22 -24.36 7.06
CA LYS A 699 2.17 -23.61 6.33
C LYS A 699 2.51 -22.17 6.07
N TRP A 700 3.35 -21.60 6.90
CA TRP A 700 3.71 -20.19 6.75
C TRP A 700 5.00 -19.91 7.53
N LEU A 701 5.82 -19.08 6.94
CA LEU A 701 7.00 -18.44 7.51
C LEU A 701 6.92 -16.95 7.15
N SER A 702 7.19 -16.07 8.10
CA SER A 702 7.16 -14.64 7.82
C SER A 702 8.38 -14.21 7.00
N TYR A 703 8.13 -13.51 5.91
CA TYR A 703 9.20 -12.78 5.20
C TYR A 703 9.40 -11.36 5.77
N TYR A 704 8.67 -11.02 6.84
CA TYR A 704 8.86 -9.81 7.64
C TYR A 704 9.45 -10.17 9.01
N ALA A 705 10.49 -9.45 9.43
CA ALA A 705 10.99 -9.55 10.78
C ALA A 705 10.19 -8.63 11.72
N GLY A 706 9.52 -9.21 12.70
CA GLY A 706 8.79 -8.49 13.73
C GLY A 706 9.74 -7.86 14.73
N LYS A 707 10.18 -6.62 14.48
CA LYS A 707 11.11 -5.88 15.32
C LYS A 707 10.47 -5.45 16.64
N ARG A 708 11.22 -5.54 17.72
CA ARG A 708 10.85 -5.03 19.06
C ARG A 708 11.46 -3.68 19.35
N GLU A 709 12.66 -3.44 18.87
CA GLU A 709 13.42 -2.21 19.04
C GLU A 709 14.14 -1.84 17.74
N SER A 710 14.43 -0.57 17.59
CA SER A 710 15.35 0.02 16.64
C SER A 710 15.74 1.42 17.14
N ARG A 711 15.68 2.45 16.30
CA ARG A 711 15.93 3.83 16.72
C ARG A 711 14.81 4.35 17.63
N ARG A 712 15.19 5.06 18.69
CA ARG A 712 14.33 5.85 19.57
C ARG A 712 14.59 7.32 19.31
N ILE A 713 13.54 8.12 19.14
CA ILE A 713 13.62 9.56 18.86
C ILE A 713 13.76 10.29 20.20
N MET A 714 14.64 11.26 20.28
CA MET A 714 14.83 12.03 21.51
C MET A 714 13.78 13.14 21.61
N GLY A 715 12.95 13.03 22.64
CA GLY A 715 11.98 14.04 23.06
C GLY A 715 12.56 14.99 24.09
N GLU A 716 11.73 15.89 24.62
CA GLU A 716 12.14 16.77 25.73
C GLU A 716 12.33 16.05 27.05
N PHE A 717 11.75 14.88 27.18
CA PHE A 717 11.92 14.02 28.32
C PHE A 717 12.26 12.60 27.84
N VAL A 718 13.18 11.94 28.55
CA VAL A 718 13.53 10.54 28.32
C VAL A 718 13.03 9.74 29.50
N LEU A 719 12.00 8.92 29.30
CA LEU A 719 11.50 8.02 30.35
C LEU A 719 12.53 6.94 30.65
N THR A 720 12.84 6.73 31.89
CA THR A 720 13.85 5.78 32.39
C THR A 720 13.28 4.69 33.27
N GLU A 721 14.07 3.62 33.51
CA GLU A 721 13.73 2.58 34.50
C GLU A 721 13.48 3.19 35.89
N ASN A 722 14.25 4.21 36.28
CA ASN A 722 14.13 4.85 37.58
C ASN A 722 12.78 5.55 37.76
N ASP A 723 12.27 6.23 36.73
CA ASP A 723 10.95 6.85 36.77
C ASP A 723 9.85 5.81 37.02
N LEU A 724 9.94 4.69 36.30
CA LEU A 724 8.99 3.60 36.38
C LEU A 724 9.02 2.89 37.74
N ARG A 725 10.21 2.53 38.25
CA ARG A 725 10.37 1.81 39.51
C ARG A 725 10.02 2.65 40.73
N ASN A 726 10.39 3.93 40.70
CA ASN A 726 10.14 4.87 41.79
C ASN A 726 8.76 5.55 41.71
N PHE A 727 7.98 5.23 40.66
CA PHE A 727 6.65 5.78 40.41
C PHE A 727 6.63 7.32 40.42
N VAL A 728 7.63 7.94 39.77
CA VAL A 728 7.76 9.40 39.68
C VAL A 728 6.62 9.94 38.81
N MET A 729 5.71 10.68 39.44
CA MET A 729 4.53 11.22 38.76
C MET A 729 4.84 12.61 38.19
N TYR A 730 4.53 12.78 36.91
CA TYR A 730 4.67 14.05 36.19
C TYR A 730 3.30 14.61 35.83
N ASP A 731 3.18 15.95 35.85
CA ASP A 731 1.91 16.64 35.58
C ASP A 731 1.37 16.43 34.19
N ASP A 732 2.28 16.11 33.25
CA ASP A 732 1.97 15.79 31.86
C ASP A 732 1.83 14.28 31.59
N GLY A 733 1.62 13.46 32.64
CA GLY A 733 1.33 12.04 32.50
C GLY A 733 0.11 11.80 31.59
N CYS A 734 0.25 11.01 30.53
CA CYS A 734 -0.80 10.80 29.54
C CYS A 734 -1.16 9.32 29.34
N VAL A 735 -0.33 8.51 28.72
CA VAL A 735 -0.61 7.11 28.39
C VAL A 735 -0.08 6.17 29.46
N ALA A 736 -0.93 5.31 29.98
CA ALA A 736 -0.48 4.33 30.95
C ALA A 736 0.30 3.18 30.32
N THR A 737 1.43 2.82 30.93
CA THR A 737 2.10 1.55 30.62
C THR A 737 1.17 0.38 31.01
N SER A 738 1.23 -0.70 30.28
CA SER A 738 0.30 -1.84 30.44
C SER A 738 0.99 -3.19 30.45
N TRP A 739 2.30 -3.19 30.62
CA TRP A 739 3.15 -4.37 30.52
C TRP A 739 4.28 -4.31 31.57
N TYR A 740 4.96 -5.43 31.76
CA TYR A 740 6.21 -5.48 32.53
C TYR A 740 7.31 -4.67 31.85
N ILE A 741 8.38 -4.33 32.55
CA ILE A 741 9.65 -4.04 31.86
C ILE A 741 10.13 -5.41 31.35
N ASP A 742 9.93 -5.63 30.08
CA ASP A 742 10.14 -6.91 29.40
C ASP A 742 11.34 -6.77 28.47
N ASN A 743 12.53 -6.93 29.04
CA ASN A 743 13.79 -6.91 28.30
C ASN A 743 14.22 -8.34 27.99
N HIS A 744 14.87 -8.48 26.88
CA HIS A 744 15.37 -9.76 26.40
C HIS A 744 16.88 -9.72 26.26
N GLU A 745 17.52 -10.82 26.61
CA GLU A 745 18.95 -11.02 26.43
C GLU A 745 19.20 -12.30 25.64
N PRO A 746 20.32 -12.42 24.91
CA PRO A 746 20.69 -13.67 24.26
C PRO A 746 20.73 -14.81 25.28
N ASP A 747 20.15 -15.94 24.92
CA ASP A 747 20.25 -17.13 25.75
C ASP A 747 21.74 -17.58 25.83
N PRO A 748 22.33 -17.76 27.04
CA PRO A 748 23.74 -18.02 27.20
C PRO A 748 24.22 -19.34 26.58
N ASP A 749 23.37 -20.37 26.57
CA ASP A 749 23.73 -21.66 25.98
C ASP A 749 23.69 -21.58 24.46
N ASN A 750 22.70 -20.89 23.93
CA ASN A 750 22.58 -20.63 22.51
C ASN A 750 23.73 -19.73 22.01
N ALA A 751 24.10 -18.68 22.77
CA ALA A 751 25.20 -17.76 22.42
C ALA A 751 26.59 -18.42 22.50
N ARG A 752 26.75 -19.45 23.32
CA ARG A 752 28.00 -20.27 23.33
C ARG A 752 28.10 -21.20 22.13
N ARG A 753 26.96 -21.67 21.61
CA ARG A 753 26.89 -22.65 20.53
C ARG A 753 26.96 -21.99 19.14
N TYR A 754 26.31 -20.86 18.99
CA TYR A 754 26.17 -20.17 17.70
C TYR A 754 26.80 -18.80 17.76
N ARG A 755 27.54 -18.44 16.70
CA ARG A 755 28.14 -17.11 16.54
C ARG A 755 27.06 -16.01 16.57
N ASP A 756 25.96 -16.26 15.87
CA ASP A 756 24.79 -15.40 15.83
C ASP A 756 23.67 -16.12 16.63
N PRO A 757 23.47 -15.78 17.91
CA PRO A 757 22.47 -16.45 18.72
C PRO A 757 21.05 -16.12 18.21
N TRP A 758 20.18 -17.09 18.31
CA TRP A 758 18.80 -17.00 17.80
C TRP A 758 17.73 -17.35 18.85
N LEU A 759 18.14 -17.60 20.06
CA LEU A 759 17.26 -17.72 21.22
C LEU A 759 17.56 -16.61 22.21
N SER A 760 16.49 -16.10 22.84
CA SER A 760 16.57 -15.14 23.93
C SER A 760 15.90 -15.67 25.20
N ARG A 761 16.27 -15.07 26.32
CA ARG A 761 15.54 -15.18 27.58
C ARG A 761 14.95 -13.84 27.99
N GLY A 762 13.74 -13.86 28.56
CA GLY A 762 13.10 -12.67 29.11
C GLY A 762 13.65 -12.32 30.49
N CYS A 763 13.98 -11.06 30.69
CA CYS A 763 14.35 -10.46 31.96
C CYS A 763 13.18 -9.58 32.42
N LEU A 764 12.19 -10.19 33.08
CA LEU A 764 10.93 -9.54 33.43
C LEU A 764 11.02 -8.82 34.78
N THR A 765 10.71 -7.51 34.78
CA THR A 765 10.51 -6.75 36.02
C THR A 765 9.04 -6.35 36.09
N PRO A 766 8.28 -6.87 37.10
CA PRO A 766 6.90 -6.47 37.31
C PRO A 766 6.77 -4.97 37.56
N LEU A 767 5.76 -4.35 36.94
CA LEU A 767 5.49 -2.93 37.03
C LEU A 767 3.98 -2.69 37.16
N GLY A 768 3.60 -1.74 38.03
CA GLY A 768 2.24 -1.19 38.05
C GLY A 768 1.96 -0.29 36.84
N PHE A 769 0.70 0.15 36.69
CA PHE A 769 0.36 1.11 35.63
C PHE A 769 1.03 2.45 35.91
N TYR A 770 1.76 2.94 34.92
CA TYR A 770 2.50 4.20 35.03
C TYR A 770 2.13 5.11 33.86
N PRO A 771 1.66 6.36 34.11
CA PRO A 771 1.37 7.32 33.06
C PRO A 771 2.65 7.95 32.54
N LEU A 772 3.10 7.56 31.35
CA LEU A 772 4.26 8.15 30.71
C LEU A 772 4.02 9.64 30.37
N PRO A 773 5.03 10.51 30.49
CA PRO A 773 4.91 11.93 30.20
C PRO A 773 4.63 12.22 28.72
N PHE A 774 3.79 13.22 28.44
CA PHE A 774 3.52 13.68 27.07
C PHE A 774 4.78 14.14 26.34
N ARG A 775 5.76 14.70 27.08
CA ARG A 775 7.08 15.10 26.55
C ARG A 775 7.90 13.97 25.93
N CYS A 776 7.49 12.73 26.11
CA CYS A 776 8.05 11.58 25.40
C CYS A 776 7.47 11.37 24.00
N LEU A 777 6.42 12.12 23.60
CA LEU A 777 5.64 11.90 22.38
C LEU A 777 5.88 12.95 21.28
N TYR A 778 6.83 13.85 21.45
CA TYR A 778 7.24 14.81 20.42
C TYR A 778 8.75 15.04 20.43
N SER A 779 9.30 15.41 19.27
CA SER A 779 10.73 15.63 19.07
C SER A 779 11.20 16.92 19.79
N LYS A 780 12.36 16.86 20.41
CA LYS A 780 13.00 18.06 20.96
C LYS A 780 13.64 18.96 19.89
N ASP A 781 14.00 18.39 18.73
CA ASP A 781 14.77 19.06 17.67
C ASP A 781 13.88 19.55 16.52
N VAL A 782 12.77 18.86 16.25
CA VAL A 782 11.85 19.18 15.15
C VAL A 782 10.50 19.59 15.73
N LYS A 783 10.21 20.89 15.67
CA LYS A 783 9.11 21.55 16.40
C LYS A 783 7.71 21.04 16.06
N ASN A 784 7.49 20.59 14.83
CA ASN A 784 6.18 20.11 14.38
C ASN A 784 6.14 18.59 14.15
N LEU A 785 7.01 17.85 14.85
CA LEU A 785 7.09 16.40 14.74
C LEU A 785 6.67 15.72 16.05
N PHE A 786 5.59 14.96 15.98
CA PHE A 786 5.16 14.00 16.99
C PHE A 786 5.74 12.61 16.72
N MET A 787 5.65 11.73 17.70
CA MET A 787 6.05 10.33 17.60
C MET A 787 5.14 9.43 18.42
N ALA A 788 4.78 8.27 17.88
CA ALA A 788 3.99 7.27 18.59
C ALA A 788 4.37 5.86 18.16
N GLY A 789 4.57 5.00 19.12
CA GLY A 789 4.99 3.63 18.88
C GLY A 789 6.20 3.25 19.72
N ARG A 790 6.98 2.27 19.26
CA ARG A 790 8.20 1.83 19.97
C ARG A 790 9.37 2.84 19.84
N ASN A 791 9.25 3.82 18.96
CA ASN A 791 10.28 4.81 18.65
C ASN A 791 10.20 6.11 19.48
N ILE A 792 9.40 6.13 20.55
CA ILE A 792 9.26 7.29 21.44
C ILE A 792 10.50 7.50 22.31
N SER A 793 10.52 8.62 23.06
CA SER A 793 11.65 9.05 23.88
C SER A 793 11.74 8.29 25.21
N VAL A 794 12.44 7.18 25.21
CA VAL A 794 12.65 6.29 26.35
C VAL A 794 14.05 5.71 26.35
N SER A 795 14.55 5.29 27.52
CA SER A 795 15.78 4.46 27.59
C SER A 795 15.50 3.04 27.04
N HIS A 796 16.57 2.32 26.72
CA HIS A 796 16.45 0.90 26.31
C HIS A 796 15.66 0.08 27.33
N ILE A 797 15.92 0.28 28.61
CA ILE A 797 15.26 -0.49 29.70
C ILE A 797 13.76 -0.12 29.76
N ALA A 798 13.44 1.17 29.74
CA ALA A 798 12.05 1.62 29.79
C ALA A 798 11.24 1.24 28.54
N LEU A 799 11.88 1.06 27.40
CA LEU A 799 11.25 0.56 26.18
C LEU A 799 10.54 -0.79 26.41
N GLY A 800 11.08 -1.64 27.26
CA GLY A 800 10.51 -2.95 27.58
C GLY A 800 9.03 -2.91 27.94
N THR A 801 8.55 -1.86 28.64
CA THR A 801 7.14 -1.72 29.00
C THR A 801 6.32 -0.89 27.99
N THR A 802 6.94 0.02 27.25
CA THR A 802 6.22 1.00 26.41
C THR A 802 5.93 0.49 25.00
N ARG A 803 6.70 -0.49 24.50
CA ARG A 803 6.66 -0.99 23.10
C ARG A 803 5.47 -1.86 22.74
N VAL A 804 4.69 -2.33 23.70
CA VAL A 804 3.57 -3.23 23.41
C VAL A 804 2.45 -2.49 22.68
N MET A 805 1.86 -3.16 21.69
CA MET A 805 1.02 -2.50 20.68
C MET A 805 -0.21 -1.79 21.25
N ARG A 806 -0.80 -2.24 22.35
CA ARG A 806 -1.94 -1.56 22.99
C ARG A 806 -1.52 -0.25 23.64
N THR A 807 -0.36 -0.20 24.27
CA THR A 807 0.23 1.05 24.78
C THR A 807 0.54 2.00 23.59
N CYS A 808 1.14 1.47 22.51
CA CYS A 808 1.40 2.24 21.30
C CYS A 808 0.12 2.79 20.65
N ALA A 809 -0.99 2.05 20.71
CA ALA A 809 -2.29 2.53 20.21
C ALA A 809 -2.77 3.76 20.97
N MET A 810 -2.71 3.71 22.31
CA MET A 810 -3.08 4.85 23.15
C MET A 810 -2.16 6.07 22.90
N MET A 811 -0.85 5.84 22.67
CA MET A 811 0.06 6.92 22.26
C MET A 811 -0.39 7.60 20.97
N GLY A 812 -0.74 6.79 19.96
CA GLY A 812 -1.27 7.30 18.69
C GLY A 812 -2.54 8.14 18.91
N GLU A 813 -3.48 7.64 19.69
CA GLU A 813 -4.72 8.36 20.02
C GLU A 813 -4.43 9.73 20.66
N VAL A 814 -3.51 9.78 21.63
CA VAL A 814 -3.08 11.03 22.29
C VAL A 814 -2.39 11.98 21.33
N VAL A 815 -1.52 11.48 20.45
CA VAL A 815 -0.82 12.29 19.44
C VAL A 815 -1.80 12.92 18.46
N GLY A 816 -2.84 12.20 18.03
CA GLY A 816 -3.91 12.76 17.21
C GLY A 816 -4.69 13.87 17.92
N MET A 817 -5.00 13.70 19.21
CA MET A 817 -5.61 14.73 20.06
C MET A 817 -4.69 15.95 20.21
N ALA A 818 -3.41 15.72 20.46
CA ALA A 818 -2.42 16.79 20.63
C ALA A 818 -2.27 17.63 19.35
N CYS A 819 -2.29 17.00 18.18
CA CYS A 819 -2.30 17.72 16.92
C CYS A 819 -3.53 18.64 16.78
N ALA A 820 -4.72 18.20 17.22
CA ALA A 820 -5.91 19.04 17.22
C ALA A 820 -5.75 20.24 18.16
N VAL A 821 -5.17 20.05 19.35
CA VAL A 821 -4.85 21.14 20.28
C VAL A 821 -3.84 22.12 19.68
N CYS A 822 -2.79 21.63 19.01
CA CYS A 822 -1.85 22.48 18.30
C CYS A 822 -2.52 23.40 17.28
N LEU A 823 -3.44 22.86 16.50
CA LEU A 823 -4.18 23.64 15.50
C LEU A 823 -5.19 24.60 16.12
N GLU A 824 -5.90 24.18 17.18
CA GLU A 824 -6.86 25.00 17.91
C GLU A 824 -6.23 26.30 18.44
N PHE A 825 -5.00 26.21 18.96
CA PHE A 825 -4.29 27.34 19.56
C PHE A 825 -3.18 27.93 18.68
N GLY A 826 -2.85 27.34 17.54
CA GLY A 826 -1.75 27.79 16.66
C GLY A 826 -0.37 27.63 17.29
N VAL A 827 -0.14 26.55 18.06
CA VAL A 827 1.06 26.33 18.88
C VAL A 827 1.79 25.04 18.54
N ASP A 828 3.08 24.96 18.88
CA ASP A 828 3.86 23.74 18.74
C ASP A 828 3.61 22.75 19.90
N PRO A 829 3.95 21.47 19.75
CA PRO A 829 3.79 20.42 20.77
C PRO A 829 4.34 20.78 22.14
N HIS A 830 5.51 21.43 22.21
CA HIS A 830 6.11 21.94 23.44
C HIS A 830 5.19 22.90 24.21
N GLU A 831 4.50 23.77 23.50
CA GLU A 831 3.61 24.74 24.14
C GLU A 831 2.32 24.11 24.68
N ILE A 832 1.92 22.92 24.16
CA ILE A 832 0.84 22.15 24.79
C ILE A 832 1.23 21.80 26.21
N TYR A 833 2.44 21.30 26.42
CA TYR A 833 2.94 20.98 27.76
C TYR A 833 2.95 22.18 28.67
N LEU A 834 3.42 23.32 28.16
CA LEU A 834 3.59 24.54 28.99
C LEU A 834 2.27 25.26 29.30
N LYS A 835 1.29 25.28 28.39
CA LYS A 835 0.15 26.21 28.44
C LYS A 835 -1.21 25.58 28.19
N HIS A 836 -1.28 24.46 27.48
CA HIS A 836 -2.54 23.90 26.96
C HIS A 836 -2.77 22.43 27.33
N PHE A 837 -2.02 21.89 28.28
CA PHE A 837 -2.13 20.49 28.67
C PHE A 837 -3.50 20.16 29.27
N ASP A 838 -4.16 21.11 29.91
CA ASP A 838 -5.54 20.91 30.40
C ASP A 838 -6.52 20.63 29.26
N ARG A 839 -6.35 21.28 28.10
CA ARG A 839 -7.18 21.01 26.94
C ARG A 839 -6.94 19.62 26.39
N LEU A 840 -5.70 19.18 26.33
CA LEU A 840 -5.36 17.80 25.96
C LEU A 840 -5.94 16.79 26.97
N ARG A 841 -5.89 17.11 28.26
CA ARG A 841 -6.48 16.31 29.34
C ARG A 841 -7.99 16.13 29.17
N GLU A 842 -8.70 17.18 28.78
CA GLU A 842 -10.14 17.11 28.46
C GLU A 842 -10.42 16.11 27.32
N LEU A 843 -9.64 16.18 26.24
CA LEU A 843 -9.78 15.24 25.11
C LEU A 843 -9.46 13.80 25.50
N MET A 844 -8.39 13.58 26.28
CA MET A 844 -8.04 12.24 26.77
C MET A 844 -9.12 11.66 27.71
N ASN A 845 -9.78 12.48 28.54
CA ASN A 845 -10.91 12.04 29.37
C ASN A 845 -12.12 11.64 28.52
N LYS A 846 -12.35 12.31 27.41
CA LYS A 846 -13.45 11.99 26.48
C LYS A 846 -13.14 10.77 25.61
N GLY A 847 -11.90 10.65 25.14
CA GLY A 847 -11.51 9.66 24.12
C GLY A 847 -12.05 9.99 22.73
N THR A 848 -11.60 9.28 21.72
CA THR A 848 -12.06 9.40 20.31
C THR A 848 -12.67 8.11 19.78
N GLY A 849 -12.62 7.02 20.53
CA GLY A 849 -13.24 5.74 20.20
C GLY A 849 -14.67 5.58 20.74
N ASP A 850 -15.40 4.60 20.21
CA ASP A 850 -16.76 4.26 20.67
C ASP A 850 -16.71 3.44 21.96
N PRO A 851 -17.16 3.96 23.11
CA PRO A 851 -17.16 3.25 24.37
C PRO A 851 -18.16 2.09 24.44
N ASN A 852 -19.14 2.03 23.53
CA ASN A 852 -20.17 0.99 23.51
C ASN A 852 -19.73 -0.26 22.75
N ARG A 853 -18.61 -0.21 22.04
CA ARG A 853 -18.07 -1.43 21.37
C ARG A 853 -17.56 -2.41 22.41
N PRO A 854 -18.02 -3.67 22.35
CA PRO A 854 -17.59 -4.69 23.31
C PRO A 854 -16.09 -4.93 23.19
N TYR A 855 -15.43 -5.05 24.35
CA TYR A 855 -14.04 -5.46 24.42
C TYR A 855 -13.92 -6.93 24.01
N THR A 856 -13.37 -7.19 22.84
CA THR A 856 -13.37 -8.52 22.23
C THR A 856 -12.22 -9.41 22.67
N GLN A 857 -11.21 -8.87 23.34
CA GLN A 857 -10.05 -9.62 23.79
C GLN A 857 -9.90 -9.57 25.30
N ILE A 858 -10.27 -10.66 25.97
CA ILE A 858 -9.92 -10.88 27.37
C ILE A 858 -8.42 -11.22 27.43
N TYR A 859 -7.67 -10.42 28.15
CA TYR A 859 -6.25 -10.64 28.38
C TYR A 859 -6.07 -11.67 29.48
N THR A 860 -5.46 -12.80 29.17
CA THR A 860 -4.74 -13.61 30.17
C THR A 860 -3.26 -13.40 29.92
N LEU A 861 -2.55 -12.96 30.95
CA LEU A 861 -1.10 -12.89 31.00
C LEU A 861 -0.48 -14.24 30.67
#